data_afe79ea1fdf0fa3f4842a5fa6507639e
#
_entry.id   afe79ea1fdf0fa3f4842a5fa6507639e
#
_cell.length_a   1.000
_cell.length_b   1.000
_cell.length_c   1.000
_cell.angle_alpha   90.00
_cell.angle_beta   90.00
_cell.angle_gamma   90.00
#
_symmetry.space_group_name_H-M   'P 1'
#
loop_
_entity.id
_entity.type
_entity.pdbx_description
1 polymer ?
#
loop_
_entity_poly.entity_id
_entity_poly.type
_entity_poly.pdbx_seq_one_letter_code
_entity_poly.pdbx_strand_id
1 'polypeptide(L)'
;MAREQVLYQIIKLSSRFICENNLDIPTYDARQAALDGNLVSLGDNIAFQQARFINGDNRSYHEIFKEIEFLRGSMRRAKKEGRAKDARIFWYAILNKLFVKDFVLVTVNKKSEYRRLAKAGFYLNGVRYVRFSASAGQIRHNTVQFCSERIYEELFTRLMCDLNNRITETNIAKLSAYFSLSTSSIMWVSKPRVCIIKDFETTLKDQKIDWIINTKDGKKAVEERIQDVTMNSCDGQGLISPEMAMKWSEEMGLDYVASSYVVRSVFIKGNLVPFDFKAYAAEHNISIIYDRWGIPHKIEDVDCLISESQFKEYKAYSSWEDFDSYATKYNIGWGVSRYNKKYDDEWVLANYQYIQVLNIKEQDIKELIQPTIDWLQKVCSGDDLYAMLYSLGGFNKDMEIEYSDVYTRAQNLAMKAVVKNPEFLKDSYVQRKIYKNIVESINKSKIGKIWVKGNYSFMISDPIAQCQSALGLPPVGVLPGEHFYSNFWKNRANIGDEIVLCRSPLLDKHEINHCKLFDNEETTKWYKWIESGIVYSIYDLSTLRHSDSDFDGDICMSTNNPIFLKGSMKDYTNPITYAKQPAPSHKICHRNFVETDIRGFGTKVGTYSNYSTIIEAMLPMFQRPEQQRQREELLLRIKLLREINGQEIDRIKGVEAKGPPKDEWLKIWKIDKDDTEEQRKEKYYHNSLVISKKPYFFRYLYPELNEKYKKYENTYNETSKCMFGTKLKKLLVKENKTKEENDFVKKYHKFLPLINTNCTMNLLCRDIESIDFDIKYNKNCTSMLPYYDLNSYIIIPDILQKFRDMYRKYCNKKAITLINSIYSDVDDEDFKDIRFGYLDIIKEEIQNDLMALELTTMETLTYIKALSQSYTKFNWDFAWQILGDDILDCIEQKQTYVPIECEDGEEFLGRKYKLMPISRETQSFLINEDGEIIYE
;
A
#
# COMPACT_ATOMS: atom_id res chain seq x y z
N MET A 1 -21.76 1.69 4.37
CA MET A 1 -20.70 0.66 4.33
C MET A 1 -20.36 0.41 2.88
N ALA A 2 -19.08 0.50 2.49
CA ALA A 2 -18.67 0.07 1.16
C ALA A 2 -19.08 -1.40 0.95
N ARG A 3 -19.64 -1.76 -0.20
CA ARG A 3 -19.98 -3.15 -0.51
C ARG A 3 -18.72 -4.01 -0.43
N GLU A 4 -18.76 -5.11 0.31
CA GLU A 4 -17.68 -6.08 0.32
C GLU A 4 -17.41 -6.57 -1.11
N GLN A 5 -16.17 -6.50 -1.56
CA GLN A 5 -15.80 -7.01 -2.87
C GLN A 5 -15.76 -8.54 -2.86
N VAL A 6 -16.20 -9.17 -3.96
CA VAL A 6 -15.93 -10.59 -4.19
C VAL A 6 -14.45 -10.74 -4.50
N LEU A 7 -13.74 -11.49 -3.66
CA LEU A 7 -12.35 -11.85 -3.90
C LEU A 7 -12.30 -13.20 -4.62
N TYR A 8 -11.97 -13.14 -5.90
CA TYR A 8 -11.71 -14.33 -6.70
C TYR A 8 -10.36 -14.93 -6.38
N GLN A 9 -10.24 -16.24 -6.52
CA GLN A 9 -9.02 -17.00 -6.26
C GLN A 9 -8.43 -17.50 -7.55
N ILE A 10 -7.14 -17.28 -7.78
CA ILE A 10 -6.37 -17.89 -8.86
C ILE A 10 -5.15 -18.64 -8.33
N ILE A 11 -4.66 -19.62 -9.07
CA ILE A 11 -3.43 -20.36 -8.73
C ILE A 11 -2.22 -19.45 -8.97
N LYS A 12 -1.28 -19.45 -8.03
CA LYS A 12 0.03 -18.82 -8.15
C LYS A 12 1.13 -19.88 -8.13
N LEU A 13 1.92 -19.96 -9.18
CA LEU A 13 3.01 -20.95 -9.30
C LEU A 13 4.35 -20.26 -9.51
N SER A 14 5.45 -20.88 -9.08
CA SER A 14 6.78 -20.42 -9.43
C SER A 14 7.23 -20.97 -10.78
N SER A 15 7.98 -20.19 -11.56
CA SER A 15 8.57 -20.64 -12.83
C SER A 15 9.47 -21.86 -12.64
N ARG A 16 10.15 -21.95 -11.48
CA ARG A 16 10.96 -23.10 -11.10
C ARG A 16 10.13 -24.36 -10.98
N PHE A 17 9.04 -24.31 -10.20
CA PHE A 17 8.15 -25.46 -10.00
C PHE A 17 7.58 -25.98 -11.32
N ILE A 18 7.13 -25.07 -12.21
CA ILE A 18 6.61 -25.46 -13.52
C ILE A 18 7.71 -26.10 -14.38
N CYS A 19 8.94 -25.55 -14.37
CA CYS A 19 10.05 -26.10 -15.15
C CYS A 19 10.56 -27.46 -14.60
N GLU A 20 10.56 -27.66 -13.30
CA GLU A 20 10.92 -28.92 -12.64
C GLU A 20 9.90 -30.03 -12.97
N ASN A 21 8.63 -29.68 -13.21
CA ASN A 21 7.60 -30.59 -13.70
C ASN A 21 7.52 -30.65 -15.24
N ASN A 22 8.59 -30.33 -15.96
CA ASN A 22 8.69 -30.41 -17.42
C ASN A 22 7.58 -29.64 -18.18
N LEU A 23 7.04 -28.56 -17.62
CA LEU A 23 5.93 -27.74 -18.13
C LEU A 23 4.59 -28.49 -18.17
N ASP A 24 4.44 -29.58 -17.46
CA ASP A 24 3.18 -30.31 -17.34
C ASP A 24 2.91 -30.69 -15.89
N ILE A 25 1.79 -30.19 -15.36
CA ILE A 25 1.33 -30.45 -14.01
C ILE A 25 -0.05 -31.12 -14.12
N PRO A 26 -0.11 -32.47 -14.14
CA PRO A 26 -1.28 -33.21 -14.55
C PRO A 26 -2.47 -33.09 -13.56
N THR A 27 -2.19 -32.88 -12.27
CA THR A 27 -3.24 -32.75 -11.25
C THR A 27 -2.83 -31.72 -10.21
N TYR A 28 -3.51 -30.57 -10.24
CA TYR A 28 -3.30 -29.49 -9.27
C TYR A 28 -4.55 -28.61 -9.20
N ASP A 29 -5.47 -28.97 -8.34
CA ASP A 29 -6.75 -28.27 -8.19
C ASP A 29 -6.66 -27.08 -7.17
N ALA A 30 -7.76 -26.34 -7.05
CA ALA A 30 -7.86 -25.22 -6.13
C ALA A 30 -7.64 -25.63 -4.67
N ARG A 31 -8.06 -26.85 -4.29
CA ARG A 31 -7.87 -27.38 -2.92
C ARG A 31 -6.39 -27.66 -2.66
N GLN A 32 -5.71 -28.32 -3.59
CA GLN A 32 -4.27 -28.58 -3.44
C GLN A 32 -3.48 -27.27 -3.44
N ALA A 33 -3.80 -26.35 -4.35
CA ALA A 33 -3.20 -25.02 -4.38
C ALA A 33 -3.39 -24.25 -3.05
N ALA A 34 -4.57 -24.34 -2.46
CA ALA A 34 -4.85 -23.78 -1.14
C ALA A 34 -3.98 -24.42 -0.05
N LEU A 35 -3.88 -25.74 -0.02
CA LEU A 35 -3.07 -26.47 0.94
C LEU A 35 -1.58 -26.16 0.83
N ASP A 36 -1.10 -25.88 -0.40
CA ASP A 36 0.29 -25.53 -0.67
C ASP A 36 0.58 -24.04 -0.49
N GLY A 37 -0.43 -23.23 -0.21
CA GLY A 37 -0.29 -21.79 -0.10
C GLY A 37 -0.10 -21.09 -1.46
N ASN A 38 -0.62 -21.67 -2.52
CA ASN A 38 -0.47 -21.23 -3.91
C ASN A 38 -1.74 -20.64 -4.53
N LEU A 39 -2.65 -20.08 -3.71
CA LEU A 39 -3.76 -19.27 -4.17
C LEU A 39 -3.50 -17.78 -3.92
N VAL A 40 -4.00 -16.94 -4.81
CA VAL A 40 -3.97 -15.48 -4.70
C VAL A 40 -5.41 -14.97 -4.82
N SER A 41 -5.79 -14.08 -3.91
CA SER A 41 -7.07 -13.38 -3.96
C SER A 41 -6.94 -12.12 -4.79
N LEU A 42 -7.86 -11.92 -5.73
CA LEU A 42 -7.94 -10.73 -6.58
C LEU A 42 -9.40 -10.24 -6.62
N GLY A 43 -9.60 -8.92 -6.56
CA GLY A 43 -10.92 -8.33 -6.81
C GLY A 43 -11.40 -8.58 -8.24
N ASP A 44 -12.70 -8.42 -8.46
CA ASP A 44 -13.26 -8.54 -9.82
C ASP A 44 -12.63 -7.49 -10.75
N ASN A 45 -12.54 -7.84 -12.02
CA ASN A 45 -11.91 -7.00 -13.03
C ASN A 45 -12.46 -7.30 -14.44
N ILE A 46 -12.12 -6.44 -15.38
CA ILE A 46 -12.61 -6.54 -16.74
C ILE A 46 -12.18 -7.85 -17.43
N ALA A 47 -10.93 -8.29 -17.21
CA ALA A 47 -10.45 -9.54 -17.80
C ALA A 47 -11.23 -10.75 -17.29
N PHE A 48 -11.56 -10.80 -16.00
CA PHE A 48 -12.39 -11.86 -15.42
C PHE A 48 -13.84 -11.80 -15.95
N GLN A 49 -14.41 -10.60 -16.07
CA GLN A 49 -15.71 -10.40 -16.68
C GLN A 49 -15.73 -10.95 -18.11
N GLN A 50 -14.77 -10.57 -18.95
CA GLN A 50 -14.71 -11.03 -20.34
C GLN A 50 -14.46 -12.54 -20.45
N ALA A 51 -13.64 -13.11 -19.58
CA ALA A 51 -13.45 -14.56 -19.51
C ALA A 51 -14.76 -15.30 -19.16
N ARG A 52 -15.58 -14.75 -18.24
CA ARG A 52 -16.91 -15.28 -17.93
C ARG A 52 -17.82 -15.24 -19.15
N PHE A 53 -17.86 -14.12 -19.86
CA PHE A 53 -18.67 -13.96 -21.07
C PHE A 53 -18.29 -14.94 -22.18
N ILE A 54 -16.99 -15.16 -22.41
CA ILE A 54 -16.49 -16.17 -23.36
C ILE A 54 -16.91 -17.58 -22.94
N ASN A 55 -16.98 -17.84 -21.64
CA ASN A 55 -17.45 -19.13 -21.10
C ASN A 55 -18.97 -19.25 -21.03
N GLY A 56 -19.73 -18.28 -21.55
CA GLY A 56 -21.19 -18.29 -21.57
C GLY A 56 -21.88 -17.84 -20.29
N ASP A 57 -21.11 -17.32 -19.31
CA ASP A 57 -21.67 -16.76 -18.07
C ASP A 57 -21.81 -15.23 -18.20
N ASN A 58 -23.00 -14.79 -18.53
CA ASN A 58 -23.32 -13.38 -18.76
C ASN A 58 -23.89 -12.67 -17.53
N ARG A 59 -23.83 -13.31 -16.35
CA ARG A 59 -24.35 -12.71 -15.11
C ARG A 59 -23.54 -11.47 -14.72
N SER A 60 -24.28 -10.49 -14.20
CA SER A 60 -23.67 -9.31 -13.60
C SER A 60 -22.92 -9.67 -12.31
N TYR A 61 -21.98 -8.81 -11.91
CA TYR A 61 -21.30 -8.92 -10.62
C TYR A 61 -22.29 -9.04 -9.44
N HIS A 62 -23.36 -8.26 -9.47
CA HIS A 62 -24.36 -8.25 -8.40
C HIS A 62 -25.13 -9.58 -8.27
N GLU A 63 -25.44 -10.25 -9.37
CA GLU A 63 -26.06 -11.57 -9.36
C GLU A 63 -25.12 -12.63 -8.80
N ILE A 64 -23.83 -12.58 -9.17
CA ILE A 64 -22.80 -13.48 -8.63
C ILE A 64 -22.61 -13.25 -7.14
N PHE A 65 -22.54 -12.00 -6.71
CA PHE A 65 -22.41 -11.64 -5.30
C PHE A 65 -23.59 -12.17 -4.47
N LYS A 66 -24.85 -11.96 -4.91
CA LYS A 66 -26.04 -12.50 -4.23
C LYS A 66 -26.02 -14.01 -4.12
N GLU A 67 -25.58 -14.71 -5.15
CA GLU A 67 -25.46 -16.17 -5.11
C GLU A 67 -24.43 -16.65 -4.08
N ILE A 68 -23.26 -16.00 -4.02
CA ILE A 68 -22.22 -16.32 -3.02
C ILE A 68 -22.74 -16.07 -1.61
N GLU A 69 -23.42 -14.95 -1.37
CA GLU A 69 -23.99 -14.63 -0.05
C GLU A 69 -25.10 -15.64 0.34
N PHE A 70 -25.93 -16.06 -0.60
CA PHE A 70 -26.90 -17.14 -0.35
C PHE A 70 -26.23 -18.46 0.06
N LEU A 71 -25.17 -18.85 -0.65
CA LEU A 71 -24.38 -20.05 -0.31
C LEU A 71 -23.71 -19.94 1.04
N ARG A 72 -23.13 -18.77 1.38
CA ARG A 72 -22.55 -18.48 2.70
C ARG A 72 -23.59 -18.58 3.82
N GLY A 73 -24.78 -18.00 3.62
CA GLY A 73 -25.91 -18.09 4.55
C GLY A 73 -26.38 -19.53 4.76
N SER A 74 -26.46 -20.32 3.68
CA SER A 74 -26.83 -21.73 3.73
C SER A 74 -25.78 -22.58 4.43
N MET A 75 -24.50 -22.32 4.21
CA MET A 75 -23.38 -22.96 4.92
C MET A 75 -23.42 -22.66 6.43
N ARG A 76 -23.64 -21.40 6.83
CA ARG A 76 -23.76 -21.01 8.24
C ARG A 76 -24.94 -21.72 8.93
N ARG A 77 -26.11 -21.82 8.26
CA ARG A 77 -27.24 -22.55 8.76
C ARG A 77 -26.94 -24.04 8.92
N ALA A 78 -26.36 -24.67 7.90
CA ALA A 78 -25.97 -26.07 7.97
C ALA A 78 -25.00 -26.35 9.13
N LYS A 79 -24.04 -25.45 9.37
CA LYS A 79 -23.12 -25.53 10.53
C LYS A 79 -23.89 -25.46 11.87
N LYS A 80 -24.79 -24.49 12.03
CA LYS A 80 -25.60 -24.35 13.26
C LYS A 80 -26.49 -25.56 13.55
N GLU A 81 -26.99 -26.22 12.52
CA GLU A 81 -27.83 -27.40 12.60
C GLU A 81 -27.05 -28.73 12.69
N GLY A 82 -25.71 -28.67 12.77
CA GLY A 82 -24.82 -29.85 12.83
C GLY A 82 -24.74 -30.68 11.54
N ARG A 83 -25.25 -30.14 10.40
CA ARG A 83 -25.28 -30.83 9.10
C ARG A 83 -23.93 -30.68 8.36
N ALA A 84 -22.90 -31.38 8.88
CA ALA A 84 -21.52 -31.26 8.38
C ALA A 84 -21.38 -31.56 6.88
N LYS A 85 -22.11 -32.55 6.34
CA LYS A 85 -22.05 -32.92 4.93
C LYS A 85 -22.59 -31.79 4.06
N ASP A 86 -23.69 -31.16 4.45
CA ASP A 86 -24.27 -30.03 3.69
C ASP A 86 -23.38 -28.80 3.76
N ALA A 87 -22.83 -28.47 4.91
CA ALA A 87 -21.89 -27.38 5.07
C ALA A 87 -20.66 -27.55 4.15
N ARG A 88 -20.14 -28.78 4.02
CA ARG A 88 -19.04 -29.10 3.13
C ARG A 88 -19.43 -28.93 1.64
N ILE A 89 -20.65 -29.32 1.27
CA ILE A 89 -21.16 -29.13 -0.10
C ILE A 89 -21.25 -27.63 -0.43
N PHE A 90 -21.85 -26.83 0.45
CA PHE A 90 -21.92 -25.37 0.26
C PHE A 90 -20.52 -24.73 0.18
N TRP A 91 -19.58 -25.16 1.03
CA TRP A 91 -18.20 -24.69 1.00
C TRP A 91 -17.55 -24.94 -0.38
N TYR A 92 -17.63 -26.18 -0.90
CA TYR A 92 -17.07 -26.46 -2.24
C TYR A 92 -17.78 -25.70 -3.34
N ALA A 93 -19.10 -25.46 -3.21
CA ALA A 93 -19.82 -24.62 -4.17
C ALA A 93 -19.30 -23.18 -4.15
N ILE A 94 -19.05 -22.59 -2.97
CA ILE A 94 -18.45 -21.27 -2.81
C ILE A 94 -17.04 -21.23 -3.43
N LEU A 95 -16.18 -22.18 -3.07
CA LEU A 95 -14.82 -22.25 -3.57
C LEU A 95 -14.79 -22.35 -5.11
N ASN A 96 -15.65 -23.19 -5.69
CA ASN A 96 -15.75 -23.31 -7.15
C ASN A 96 -16.26 -22.03 -7.83
N LYS A 97 -17.12 -21.26 -7.17
CA LYS A 97 -17.59 -19.97 -7.67
C LYS A 97 -16.51 -18.88 -7.61
N LEU A 98 -15.72 -18.88 -6.53
CA LEU A 98 -14.63 -17.93 -6.33
C LEU A 98 -13.39 -18.28 -7.13
N PHE A 99 -13.24 -19.52 -7.57
CA PHE A 99 -12.03 -19.98 -8.26
C PHE A 99 -12.10 -19.70 -9.77
N VAL A 100 -11.19 -18.84 -10.24
CA VAL A 100 -11.08 -18.51 -11.68
C VAL A 100 -10.00 -19.38 -12.31
N LYS A 101 -10.41 -20.49 -12.88
CA LYS A 101 -9.51 -21.51 -13.48
C LYS A 101 -8.80 -21.04 -14.75
N ASP A 102 -9.31 -20.04 -15.42
CA ASP A 102 -8.76 -19.58 -16.71
C ASP A 102 -7.47 -18.74 -16.55
N PHE A 103 -7.09 -18.37 -15.33
CA PHE A 103 -5.89 -17.58 -15.08
C PHE A 103 -4.96 -18.23 -14.07
N VAL A 104 -3.65 -18.07 -14.30
CA VAL A 104 -2.58 -18.48 -13.39
C VAL A 104 -1.58 -17.33 -13.27
N LEU A 105 -1.21 -16.97 -12.04
CA LEU A 105 -0.13 -16.03 -11.78
C LEU A 105 1.20 -16.78 -11.66
N VAL A 106 2.20 -16.40 -12.43
CA VAL A 106 3.52 -17.03 -12.41
C VAL A 106 4.55 -16.09 -11.80
N THR A 107 5.20 -16.53 -10.70
CA THR A 107 6.36 -15.83 -10.13
C THR A 107 7.64 -16.30 -10.84
N VAL A 108 8.37 -15.36 -11.41
CA VAL A 108 9.57 -15.63 -12.22
C VAL A 108 10.82 -15.68 -11.34
N ASN A 109 11.42 -16.86 -11.17
CA ASN A 109 12.67 -17.05 -10.43
C ASN A 109 13.90 -16.74 -11.29
N LYS A 110 13.88 -17.18 -12.58
CA LYS A 110 14.95 -16.93 -13.54
C LYS A 110 14.40 -16.49 -14.89
N LYS A 111 15.05 -15.52 -15.51
CA LYS A 111 14.69 -15.03 -16.86
C LYS A 111 14.72 -16.14 -17.93
N SER A 112 15.60 -17.13 -17.80
CA SER A 112 15.67 -18.29 -18.71
C SER A 112 14.47 -19.23 -18.56
N GLU A 113 13.99 -19.45 -17.34
CA GLU A 113 12.77 -20.23 -17.07
C GLU A 113 11.56 -19.52 -17.69
N TYR A 114 11.46 -18.21 -17.48
CA TYR A 114 10.36 -17.41 -18.06
C TYR A 114 10.36 -17.46 -19.59
N ARG A 115 11.53 -17.32 -20.26
CA ARG A 115 11.61 -17.46 -21.73
C ARG A 115 11.07 -18.80 -22.21
N ARG A 116 11.38 -19.90 -21.50
CA ARG A 116 10.88 -21.23 -21.83
C ARG A 116 9.36 -21.30 -21.69
N LEU A 117 8.81 -20.80 -20.56
CA LEU A 117 7.38 -20.78 -20.28
C LEU A 117 6.62 -19.89 -21.28
N ALA A 118 7.10 -18.68 -21.53
CA ALA A 118 6.44 -17.75 -22.43
C ALA A 118 6.42 -18.24 -23.90
N LYS A 119 7.47 -18.99 -24.32
CA LYS A 119 7.53 -19.57 -25.68
C LYS A 119 6.68 -20.82 -25.84
N ALA A 120 6.70 -21.73 -24.88
CA ALA A 120 6.08 -23.03 -24.99
C ALA A 120 4.66 -23.10 -24.39
N GLY A 121 4.35 -22.17 -23.47
CA GLY A 121 3.26 -22.35 -22.53
C GLY A 121 3.58 -23.44 -21.51
N PHE A 122 2.61 -23.78 -20.67
CA PHE A 122 2.66 -24.93 -19.78
C PHE A 122 1.26 -25.54 -19.61
N TYR A 123 1.22 -26.79 -19.22
CA TYR A 123 -0.04 -27.50 -18.97
C TYR A 123 -0.34 -27.56 -17.47
N LEU A 124 -1.57 -27.33 -17.10
CA LEU A 124 -2.09 -27.49 -15.74
C LEU A 124 -3.45 -28.18 -15.84
N ASN A 125 -3.59 -29.35 -15.21
CA ASN A 125 -4.80 -30.19 -15.32
C ASN A 125 -5.23 -30.47 -16.78
N GLY A 126 -4.25 -30.67 -17.67
CA GLY A 126 -4.51 -30.90 -19.09
C GLY A 126 -4.89 -29.65 -19.92
N VAL A 127 -4.98 -28.48 -19.31
CA VAL A 127 -5.24 -27.19 -19.99
C VAL A 127 -3.92 -26.47 -20.23
N ARG A 128 -3.67 -26.01 -21.47
CA ARG A 128 -2.51 -25.22 -21.81
C ARG A 128 -2.71 -23.75 -21.42
N TYR A 129 -1.71 -23.17 -20.78
CA TYR A 129 -1.66 -21.75 -20.39
C TYR A 129 -0.57 -21.01 -21.16
N VAL A 130 -0.90 -19.85 -21.66
CA VAL A 130 0.01 -18.95 -22.41
C VAL A 130 0.13 -17.60 -21.73
N ARG A 131 1.23 -16.88 -21.99
CA ARG A 131 1.44 -15.54 -21.44
C ARG A 131 0.29 -14.62 -21.83
N PHE A 132 -0.32 -13.98 -20.85
CA PHE A 132 -1.45 -13.06 -21.04
C PHE A 132 -1.05 -11.61 -20.80
N SER A 133 -0.80 -11.22 -19.57
CA SER A 133 -0.61 -9.83 -19.18
C SER A 133 0.43 -9.69 -18.06
N ALA A 134 1.04 -8.51 -17.99
CA ALA A 134 1.89 -8.14 -16.88
C ALA A 134 1.77 -6.63 -16.63
N SER A 135 1.20 -6.26 -15.50
CA SER A 135 1.15 -4.86 -15.07
C SER A 135 2.54 -4.37 -14.61
N ALA A 136 2.70 -3.06 -14.55
CA ALA A 136 3.92 -2.46 -14.00
C ALA A 136 4.24 -2.97 -12.59
N GLY A 137 3.24 -3.11 -11.71
CA GLY A 137 3.38 -3.68 -10.38
C GLY A 137 3.80 -5.14 -10.42
N GLN A 138 3.14 -5.95 -11.24
CA GLN A 138 3.49 -7.36 -11.42
C GLN A 138 4.93 -7.54 -11.89
N ILE A 139 5.38 -6.75 -12.86
CA ILE A 139 6.77 -6.78 -13.36
C ILE A 139 7.77 -6.40 -12.26
N ARG A 140 7.46 -5.42 -11.42
CA ARG A 140 8.30 -5.06 -10.25
C ARG A 140 8.48 -6.23 -9.30
N HIS A 141 7.45 -7.04 -9.12
CA HIS A 141 7.46 -8.22 -8.26
C HIS A 141 7.83 -9.53 -9.00
N ASN A 142 8.36 -9.44 -10.22
CA ASN A 142 8.71 -10.57 -11.07
C ASN A 142 7.53 -11.54 -11.27
N THR A 143 6.32 -11.02 -11.44
CA THR A 143 5.12 -11.83 -11.67
C THR A 143 4.52 -11.52 -13.04
N VAL A 144 3.93 -12.54 -13.67
CA VAL A 144 3.25 -12.45 -14.97
C VAL A 144 1.99 -13.30 -14.93
N GLN A 145 0.92 -12.78 -15.46
CA GLN A 145 -0.35 -13.50 -15.59
C GLN A 145 -0.37 -14.31 -16.88
N PHE A 146 -0.72 -15.58 -16.77
CA PHE A 146 -0.98 -16.51 -17.85
C PHE A 146 -2.47 -16.79 -17.91
N CYS A 147 -3.01 -17.05 -19.10
CA CYS A 147 -4.39 -17.49 -19.25
C CYS A 147 -4.49 -18.76 -20.08
N SER A 148 -5.62 -19.46 -19.93
CA SER A 148 -5.96 -20.62 -20.74
C SER A 148 -5.94 -20.27 -22.23
N GLU A 149 -5.20 -21.06 -23.03
CA GLU A 149 -5.12 -20.88 -24.49
C GLU A 149 -6.50 -20.95 -25.15
N ARG A 150 -7.43 -21.69 -24.56
CA ARG A 150 -8.80 -21.84 -25.05
C ARG A 150 -9.54 -20.52 -25.21
N ILE A 151 -9.28 -19.56 -24.31
CA ILE A 151 -9.95 -18.24 -24.33
C ILE A 151 -9.03 -17.12 -24.81
N TYR A 152 -7.72 -17.38 -24.98
CA TYR A 152 -6.70 -16.34 -25.18
C TYR A 152 -6.98 -15.44 -26.37
N GLU A 153 -7.19 -16.02 -27.56
CA GLU A 153 -7.37 -15.25 -28.81
C GLU A 153 -8.61 -14.35 -28.75
N GLU A 154 -9.71 -14.88 -28.27
CA GLU A 154 -10.95 -14.11 -28.14
C GLU A 154 -10.83 -13.05 -27.05
N LEU A 155 -10.26 -13.40 -25.89
CA LEU A 155 -10.05 -12.47 -24.79
C LEU A 155 -9.10 -11.32 -25.19
N PHE A 156 -8.01 -11.64 -25.87
CA PHE A 156 -7.08 -10.64 -26.39
C PHE A 156 -7.75 -9.71 -27.39
N THR A 157 -8.52 -10.25 -28.33
CA THR A 157 -9.25 -9.47 -29.32
C THR A 157 -10.25 -8.51 -28.68
N ARG A 158 -11.02 -8.99 -27.71
CA ARG A 158 -12.00 -8.17 -26.98
C ARG A 158 -11.33 -7.01 -26.23
N LEU A 159 -10.23 -7.29 -25.52
CA LEU A 159 -9.52 -6.30 -24.69
C LEU A 159 -8.60 -5.38 -25.50
N MET A 160 -8.26 -5.72 -26.73
CA MET A 160 -7.52 -4.83 -27.63
C MET A 160 -8.42 -3.80 -28.34
N CYS A 161 -9.74 -3.94 -28.29
CA CYS A 161 -10.66 -3.01 -28.94
C CYS A 161 -10.22 -2.58 -30.35
N ASP A 162 -9.80 -3.54 -31.19
CA ASP A 162 -9.31 -3.35 -32.58
C ASP A 162 -7.95 -2.63 -32.71
N LEU A 163 -7.29 -2.26 -31.62
CA LEU A 163 -6.03 -1.51 -31.65
C LEU A 163 -4.94 -2.20 -32.48
N ASN A 164 -4.84 -3.53 -32.39
CA ASN A 164 -3.86 -4.33 -33.13
C ASN A 164 -4.03 -4.32 -34.66
N ASN A 165 -5.21 -3.95 -35.17
CA ASN A 165 -5.47 -3.75 -36.59
C ASN A 165 -5.19 -2.31 -37.05
N ARG A 166 -5.11 -1.36 -36.11
CA ARG A 166 -4.95 0.07 -36.39
C ARG A 166 -3.50 0.51 -36.33
N ILE A 167 -2.71 -0.08 -35.45
CA ILE A 167 -1.29 0.20 -35.28
C ILE A 167 -0.47 -1.07 -35.35
N THR A 168 0.64 -1.05 -36.06
CA THR A 168 1.54 -2.21 -36.19
C THR A 168 2.74 -2.12 -35.26
N GLU A 169 3.14 -0.92 -34.88
CA GLU A 169 4.30 -0.64 -34.02
C GLU A 169 3.95 0.39 -32.96
N THR A 170 4.40 0.14 -31.74
CA THR A 170 4.26 1.05 -30.62
C THR A 170 5.31 0.76 -29.55
N ASN A 171 5.34 1.55 -28.48
CA ASN A 171 6.08 1.20 -27.28
C ASN A 171 5.38 0.02 -26.56
N ILE A 172 5.91 -1.18 -26.76
CA ILE A 172 5.33 -2.44 -26.23
C ILE A 172 5.23 -2.41 -24.69
N ALA A 173 6.15 -1.74 -24.00
CA ALA A 173 6.10 -1.65 -22.54
C ALA A 173 4.89 -0.82 -22.07
N LYS A 174 4.65 0.32 -22.73
CA LYS A 174 3.45 1.14 -22.46
C LYS A 174 2.19 0.37 -22.83
N LEU A 175 2.15 -0.25 -24.02
CA LEU A 175 1.00 -1.05 -24.44
C LEU A 175 0.71 -2.18 -23.45
N SER A 176 1.74 -2.91 -22.97
CA SER A 176 1.56 -3.95 -21.97
C SER A 176 0.96 -3.40 -20.67
N ALA A 177 1.45 -2.25 -20.20
CA ALA A 177 0.92 -1.58 -19.03
C ALA A 177 -0.54 -1.13 -19.22
N TYR A 178 -0.90 -0.61 -20.40
CA TYR A 178 -2.28 -0.17 -20.71
C TYR A 178 -3.23 -1.34 -20.88
N PHE A 179 -2.79 -2.40 -21.54
CA PHE A 179 -3.57 -3.64 -21.67
C PHE A 179 -3.85 -4.26 -20.29
N SER A 180 -2.88 -4.21 -19.37
CA SER A 180 -3.01 -4.74 -18.02
C SER A 180 -4.00 -3.98 -17.13
N LEU A 181 -4.49 -2.79 -17.52
CA LEU A 181 -5.54 -2.07 -16.78
C LEU A 181 -6.82 -2.92 -16.68
N SER A 182 -7.06 -3.79 -17.66
CA SER A 182 -8.16 -4.75 -17.66
C SER A 182 -8.10 -5.77 -16.51
N THR A 183 -6.93 -5.97 -15.90
CA THR A 183 -6.71 -6.90 -14.77
C THR A 183 -6.68 -6.21 -13.40
N SER A 184 -6.88 -4.90 -13.35
CA SER A 184 -6.94 -4.14 -12.10
C SER A 184 -8.23 -4.43 -11.34
N SER A 185 -8.14 -4.68 -10.04
CA SER A 185 -9.32 -4.82 -9.17
C SER A 185 -10.14 -3.53 -9.17
N ILE A 186 -11.44 -3.65 -9.37
CA ILE A 186 -12.37 -2.53 -9.47
C ILE A 186 -13.67 -2.80 -8.73
N MET A 187 -14.31 -1.73 -8.29
CA MET A 187 -15.74 -1.71 -7.98
C MET A 187 -16.48 -1.29 -9.24
N TRP A 188 -17.48 -2.07 -9.64
CA TRP A 188 -18.23 -1.84 -10.87
C TRP A 188 -19.12 -0.61 -10.76
N VAL A 189 -19.08 0.21 -11.81
CA VAL A 189 -19.93 1.40 -11.96
C VAL A 189 -20.56 1.43 -13.33
N SER A 190 -21.66 2.16 -13.46
CA SER A 190 -22.33 2.34 -14.74
C SER A 190 -21.47 3.12 -15.73
N LYS A 191 -21.57 2.76 -17.03
CA LYS A 191 -20.85 3.43 -18.10
C LYS A 191 -21.34 4.89 -18.24
N PRO A 192 -20.40 5.90 -18.21
CA PRO A 192 -20.76 7.29 -18.38
C PRO A 192 -20.86 7.68 -19.86
N ARG A 193 -21.54 8.79 -20.17
CA ARG A 193 -21.44 9.48 -21.46
C ARG A 193 -20.18 10.36 -21.42
N VAL A 194 -19.24 10.08 -22.32
CA VAL A 194 -17.87 10.62 -22.27
C VAL A 194 -17.63 11.64 -23.38
N CYS A 195 -16.98 12.76 -23.04
CA CYS A 195 -16.32 13.63 -24.01
C CYS A 195 -14.82 13.60 -23.73
N ILE A 196 -14.00 13.27 -24.74
CA ILE A 196 -12.52 13.26 -24.61
C ILE A 196 -12.02 14.68 -24.89
N ILE A 197 -11.43 15.31 -23.87
CA ILE A 197 -10.88 16.66 -23.94
C ILE A 197 -9.36 16.63 -24.15
N LYS A 198 -8.83 17.69 -24.73
CA LYS A 198 -7.38 17.89 -24.82
C LYS A 198 -6.80 18.20 -23.44
N ASP A 199 -5.61 17.70 -23.20
CA ASP A 199 -4.80 18.20 -22.09
C ASP A 199 -4.41 19.67 -22.40
N PHE A 200 -4.16 20.43 -21.34
CA PHE A 200 -3.62 21.77 -21.47
C PHE A 200 -2.28 21.90 -20.77
N GLU A 201 -1.44 22.76 -21.33
CA GLU A 201 -0.10 23.01 -20.82
C GLU A 201 -0.01 24.44 -20.27
N THR A 202 0.76 24.61 -19.21
CA THR A 202 1.12 25.91 -18.66
C THR A 202 2.61 26.11 -18.78
N THR A 203 3.03 27.26 -19.34
CA THR A 203 4.45 27.65 -19.45
C THR A 203 4.78 28.69 -18.38
N LEU A 204 5.65 28.31 -17.47
CA LEU A 204 6.20 29.17 -16.43
C LEU A 204 7.51 29.78 -16.92
N LYS A 205 7.57 31.13 -16.91
CA LYS A 205 8.71 31.89 -17.39
C LYS A 205 9.85 31.95 -16.39
N ASP A 206 11.08 31.99 -16.88
CA ASP A 206 12.32 32.28 -16.12
C ASP A 206 12.48 31.44 -14.83
N GLN A 207 12.15 30.15 -14.89
CA GLN A 207 12.23 29.25 -13.73
C GLN A 207 13.66 28.77 -13.48
N LYS A 208 14.08 28.78 -12.21
CA LYS A 208 15.36 28.20 -11.79
C LYS A 208 15.23 26.69 -11.62
N ILE A 209 16.06 25.94 -12.35
CA ILE A 209 16.03 24.48 -12.36
C ILE A 209 17.46 23.94 -12.31
N ASP A 210 17.65 22.87 -11.52
CA ASP A 210 18.88 22.10 -11.52
C ASP A 210 18.80 21.00 -12.59
N TRP A 211 19.67 21.11 -13.62
CA TRP A 211 19.77 20.13 -14.69
C TRP A 211 20.89 19.12 -14.44
N ILE A 212 20.57 17.84 -14.55
CA ILE A 212 21.59 16.79 -14.58
C ILE A 212 22.12 16.69 -16.00
N ILE A 213 23.41 16.96 -16.17
CA ILE A 213 24.11 16.97 -17.46
C ILE A 213 25.25 15.95 -17.52
N ASN A 214 25.64 15.56 -18.72
CA ASN A 214 26.89 14.84 -18.97
C ASN A 214 28.00 15.85 -19.26
N THR A 215 29.07 15.80 -18.50
CA THR A 215 30.27 16.61 -18.75
C THR A 215 31.11 16.04 -19.91
N LYS A 216 32.05 16.81 -20.43
CA LYS A 216 32.91 16.41 -21.57
C LYS A 216 33.77 15.19 -21.27
N ASP A 217 34.14 14.96 -20.04
CA ASP A 217 34.88 13.80 -19.53
C ASP A 217 33.99 12.58 -19.19
N GLY A 218 32.69 12.63 -19.53
CA GLY A 218 31.74 11.54 -19.36
C GLY A 218 31.20 11.38 -17.95
N LYS A 219 31.50 12.30 -17.04
CA LYS A 219 30.90 12.31 -15.71
C LYS A 219 29.55 13.01 -15.71
N LYS A 220 28.81 12.88 -14.61
CA LYS A 220 27.58 13.60 -14.36
C LYS A 220 27.86 14.83 -13.51
N ALA A 221 27.14 15.91 -13.78
CA ALA A 221 27.12 17.11 -12.96
C ALA A 221 25.72 17.70 -12.90
N VAL A 222 25.51 18.64 -11.99
CA VAL A 222 24.28 19.42 -11.88
C VAL A 222 24.59 20.86 -12.21
N GLU A 223 23.83 21.44 -13.12
CA GLU A 223 23.96 22.82 -13.60
C GLU A 223 22.66 23.58 -13.32
N GLU A 224 22.74 24.70 -12.60
CA GLU A 224 21.61 25.61 -12.45
C GLU A 224 21.32 26.32 -13.78
N ARG A 225 20.08 26.29 -14.21
CA ARG A 225 19.58 26.98 -15.40
C ARG A 225 18.37 27.82 -15.10
N ILE A 226 18.29 28.97 -15.74
CA ILE A 226 17.06 29.78 -15.78
C ILE A 226 16.46 29.56 -17.17
N GLN A 227 15.24 29.00 -17.19
CA GLN A 227 14.54 28.71 -18.43
C GLN A 227 13.04 28.67 -18.28
N ASP A 228 12.33 28.78 -19.40
CA ASP A 228 10.88 28.51 -19.41
C ASP A 228 10.62 27.03 -19.24
N VAL A 229 9.62 26.72 -18.41
CA VAL A 229 9.20 25.33 -18.13
C VAL A 229 7.76 25.17 -18.54
N THR A 230 7.52 24.28 -19.49
CA THR A 230 6.17 23.89 -19.91
C THR A 230 5.81 22.55 -19.26
N MET A 231 4.66 22.52 -18.59
CA MET A 231 4.14 21.31 -17.91
C MET A 231 2.73 21.02 -18.37
N ASN A 232 2.40 19.72 -18.48
CA ASN A 232 1.02 19.30 -18.59
C ASN A 232 0.31 19.54 -17.25
N SER A 233 -0.67 20.44 -17.25
CA SER A 233 -1.33 20.89 -16.02
C SER A 233 -2.48 20.00 -15.55
N CYS A 234 -2.85 18.96 -16.31
CA CYS A 234 -3.94 18.03 -15.93
C CYS A 234 -3.62 16.58 -16.24
N ASP A 235 -2.34 16.18 -16.30
CA ASP A 235 -1.93 14.82 -16.69
C ASP A 235 -2.61 13.75 -15.82
N GLY A 236 -3.46 12.94 -16.46
CA GLY A 236 -4.18 11.85 -15.82
C GLY A 236 -5.43 12.25 -15.04
N GLN A 237 -5.87 13.52 -15.08
CA GLN A 237 -7.11 13.98 -14.46
C GLN A 237 -8.19 14.27 -15.50
N GLY A 238 -9.44 14.05 -15.08
CA GLY A 238 -10.66 14.46 -15.78
C GLY A 238 -11.71 14.94 -14.78
N LEU A 239 -12.86 15.36 -15.28
CA LEU A 239 -13.98 15.85 -14.47
C LEU A 239 -15.19 14.93 -14.62
N ILE A 240 -15.92 14.73 -13.53
CA ILE A 240 -17.19 14.00 -13.49
C ILE A 240 -18.30 14.92 -13.01
N SER A 241 -19.47 14.86 -13.66
CA SER A 241 -20.61 15.64 -13.22
C SER A 241 -21.09 15.21 -11.82
N PRO A 242 -21.61 16.13 -11.00
CA PRO A 242 -22.08 15.78 -9.66
C PRO A 242 -23.16 14.69 -9.66
N GLU A 243 -24.05 14.68 -10.67
CA GLU A 243 -25.09 13.67 -10.80
C GLU A 243 -24.50 12.28 -11.02
N MET A 244 -23.47 12.20 -11.88
CA MET A 244 -22.82 10.92 -12.16
C MET A 244 -21.96 10.47 -10.97
N ALA A 245 -21.31 11.41 -10.27
CA ALA A 245 -20.55 11.13 -9.07
C ALA A 245 -21.45 10.58 -7.93
N MET A 246 -22.62 11.17 -7.72
CA MET A 246 -23.65 10.68 -6.79
C MET A 246 -24.09 9.26 -7.16
N LYS A 247 -24.42 9.04 -8.43
CA LYS A 247 -24.81 7.72 -8.92
C LYS A 247 -23.74 6.65 -8.71
N TRP A 248 -22.48 6.97 -9.01
CA TRP A 248 -21.37 6.04 -8.77
C TRP A 248 -21.14 5.76 -7.30
N SER A 249 -21.25 6.79 -6.44
CA SER A 249 -21.17 6.59 -5.00
C SER A 249 -22.24 5.63 -4.48
N GLU A 250 -23.49 5.79 -4.93
CA GLU A 250 -24.59 4.87 -4.62
C GLU A 250 -24.32 3.45 -5.13
N GLU A 251 -23.88 3.29 -6.38
CA GLU A 251 -23.53 1.98 -6.96
C GLU A 251 -22.40 1.28 -6.20
N MET A 252 -21.43 2.04 -5.68
CA MET A 252 -20.34 1.55 -4.82
C MET A 252 -20.78 1.32 -3.37
N GLY A 253 -22.00 1.73 -2.97
CA GLY A 253 -22.54 1.60 -1.62
C GLY A 253 -21.94 2.60 -0.64
N LEU A 254 -21.50 3.78 -1.13
CA LEU A 254 -21.02 4.88 -0.29
C LEU A 254 -22.19 5.74 0.16
N ASP A 255 -22.13 6.24 1.39
CA ASP A 255 -23.06 7.20 1.97
C ASP A 255 -22.62 8.66 1.81
N TYR A 256 -21.64 8.90 0.93
CA TYR A 256 -21.09 10.20 0.58
C TYR A 256 -20.64 10.23 -0.89
N VAL A 257 -20.49 11.43 -1.45
CA VAL A 257 -19.90 11.62 -2.78
C VAL A 257 -18.39 11.71 -2.63
N ALA A 258 -17.66 10.80 -3.28
CA ALA A 258 -16.21 10.85 -3.25
C ALA A 258 -15.68 12.07 -4.02
N SER A 259 -14.60 12.67 -3.54
CA SER A 259 -13.92 13.80 -4.21
C SER A 259 -12.94 13.35 -5.29
N SER A 260 -12.68 12.03 -5.38
CA SER A 260 -11.78 11.43 -6.36
C SER A 260 -12.22 10.02 -6.68
N TYR A 261 -12.31 9.71 -7.97
CA TYR A 261 -12.63 8.38 -8.51
C TYR A 261 -11.52 7.94 -9.45
N VAL A 262 -10.64 7.06 -8.99
CA VAL A 262 -9.56 6.53 -9.84
C VAL A 262 -10.12 5.43 -10.73
N VAL A 263 -10.48 5.81 -11.96
CA VAL A 263 -11.21 4.96 -12.90
C VAL A 263 -10.33 3.97 -13.65
N ARG A 264 -10.95 2.86 -14.04
CA ARG A 264 -10.37 1.83 -14.89
C ARG A 264 -11.39 1.35 -15.91
N SER A 265 -10.96 1.30 -17.16
CA SER A 265 -11.58 0.57 -18.25
C SER A 265 -10.47 0.15 -19.21
N VAL A 266 -10.79 -0.48 -20.33
CA VAL A 266 -9.78 -0.79 -21.35
C VAL A 266 -9.20 0.50 -21.90
N PHE A 267 -7.87 0.67 -21.81
CA PHE A 267 -7.11 1.86 -22.17
C PHE A 267 -7.49 3.16 -21.44
N ILE A 268 -8.34 3.10 -20.41
CA ILE A 268 -8.73 4.24 -19.60
C ILE A 268 -8.13 4.10 -18.20
N LYS A 269 -7.36 5.12 -17.79
CA LYS A 269 -6.77 5.24 -16.46
C LYS A 269 -6.66 6.70 -16.06
N GLY A 270 -7.10 7.04 -14.87
CA GLY A 270 -6.89 8.38 -14.31
C GLY A 270 -7.83 8.64 -13.15
N ASN A 271 -7.78 9.85 -12.62
CA ASN A 271 -8.64 10.33 -11.56
C ASN A 271 -9.75 11.21 -12.15
N LEU A 272 -11.00 10.99 -11.76
CA LEU A 272 -12.12 11.87 -12.05
C LEU A 272 -12.50 12.63 -10.79
N VAL A 273 -12.55 13.95 -10.90
CA VAL A 273 -12.88 14.88 -9.82
C VAL A 273 -14.28 15.44 -10.05
N PRO A 274 -15.18 15.40 -9.07
CA PRO A 274 -16.50 15.99 -9.20
C PRO A 274 -16.42 17.50 -9.38
N PHE A 275 -16.99 17.98 -10.48
CA PHE A 275 -17.05 19.39 -10.80
C PHE A 275 -18.28 19.68 -11.65
N ASP A 276 -19.03 20.72 -11.29
CA ASP A 276 -20.24 21.12 -12.01
C ASP A 276 -19.89 21.92 -13.27
N PHE A 277 -19.27 21.24 -14.24
CA PHE A 277 -18.89 21.85 -15.52
C PHE A 277 -20.08 22.29 -16.35
N LYS A 278 -21.27 21.72 -16.12
CA LYS A 278 -22.52 22.13 -16.79
C LYS A 278 -22.96 23.51 -16.30
N ALA A 279 -23.04 23.69 -14.98
CA ALA A 279 -23.35 24.99 -14.41
C ALA A 279 -22.28 26.03 -14.74
N TYR A 280 -20.99 25.65 -14.72
CA TYR A 280 -19.89 26.55 -15.11
C TYR A 280 -20.03 27.01 -16.58
N ALA A 281 -20.35 26.10 -17.50
CA ALA A 281 -20.58 26.41 -18.91
C ALA A 281 -21.81 27.32 -19.11
N ALA A 282 -22.89 27.06 -18.36
CA ALA A 282 -24.09 27.90 -18.42
C ALA A 282 -23.82 29.35 -18.00
N GLU A 283 -23.01 29.59 -16.96
CA GLU A 283 -22.57 30.93 -16.55
C GLU A 283 -21.78 31.67 -17.63
N HIS A 284 -21.07 30.91 -18.48
CA HIS A 284 -20.32 31.45 -19.61
C HIS A 284 -21.07 31.42 -20.93
N ASN A 285 -22.38 31.06 -20.91
CA ASN A 285 -23.24 30.95 -22.10
C ASN A 285 -22.71 29.94 -23.14
N ILE A 286 -22.08 28.86 -22.69
CA ILE A 286 -21.56 27.78 -23.55
C ILE A 286 -22.47 26.56 -23.42
N SER A 287 -23.01 26.10 -24.55
CA SER A 287 -23.87 24.88 -24.61
C SER A 287 -23.24 23.74 -25.39
N ILE A 288 -22.18 24.01 -26.12
CA ILE A 288 -21.47 23.04 -26.97
C ILE A 288 -20.00 22.97 -26.53
N ILE A 289 -19.50 21.76 -26.36
CA ILE A 289 -18.08 21.46 -26.12
C ILE A 289 -17.53 20.66 -27.31
N TYR A 290 -16.30 20.89 -27.65
CA TYR A 290 -15.60 20.17 -28.73
C TYR A 290 -14.65 19.14 -28.14
N ASP A 291 -14.76 17.90 -28.60
CA ASP A 291 -13.85 16.86 -28.16
C ASP A 291 -12.44 17.00 -28.77
N ARG A 292 -11.55 16.08 -28.42
CA ARG A 292 -10.16 16.02 -28.89
C ARG A 292 -10.05 16.04 -30.42
N TRP A 293 -11.01 15.47 -31.13
CA TRP A 293 -11.05 15.37 -32.60
C TRP A 293 -11.80 16.53 -33.26
N GLY A 294 -12.38 17.43 -32.47
CA GLY A 294 -13.14 18.59 -32.94
C GLY A 294 -14.61 18.29 -33.20
N ILE A 295 -15.13 17.18 -32.70
CA ILE A 295 -16.54 16.82 -32.80
C ILE A 295 -17.33 17.59 -31.73
N PRO A 296 -18.46 18.25 -32.08
CA PRO A 296 -19.27 18.99 -31.11
C PRO A 296 -20.18 18.05 -30.30
N HIS A 297 -20.25 18.28 -28.99
CA HIS A 297 -21.15 17.63 -28.06
C HIS A 297 -21.98 18.66 -27.31
N LYS A 298 -23.25 18.36 -27.06
CA LYS A 298 -24.03 19.18 -26.11
C LYS A 298 -23.53 18.89 -24.71
N ILE A 299 -23.18 19.92 -23.95
CA ILE A 299 -22.59 19.73 -22.62
C ILE A 299 -23.54 19.02 -21.64
N GLU A 300 -24.85 19.24 -21.81
CA GLU A 300 -25.91 18.57 -21.03
C GLU A 300 -25.87 17.03 -21.19
N ASP A 301 -25.42 16.55 -22.34
CA ASP A 301 -25.36 15.12 -22.65
C ASP A 301 -24.04 14.47 -22.18
N VAL A 302 -23.15 15.20 -21.50
CA VAL A 302 -21.86 14.71 -21.02
C VAL A 302 -21.93 14.44 -19.52
N ASP A 303 -21.45 13.26 -19.11
CA ASP A 303 -21.32 12.87 -17.71
C ASP A 303 -19.88 13.02 -17.23
N CYS A 304 -18.90 12.73 -18.11
CA CYS A 304 -17.48 12.81 -17.79
C CYS A 304 -16.68 13.49 -18.90
N LEU A 305 -15.84 14.42 -18.51
CA LEU A 305 -14.77 15.00 -19.33
C LEU A 305 -13.49 14.21 -19.05
N ILE A 306 -13.09 13.36 -20.00
CA ILE A 306 -11.88 12.53 -19.88
C ILE A 306 -10.76 13.16 -20.69
N SER A 307 -9.60 13.40 -20.08
CA SER A 307 -8.45 13.96 -20.76
C SER A 307 -7.79 12.96 -21.71
N GLU A 308 -7.10 13.46 -22.74
CA GLU A 308 -6.38 12.61 -23.69
C GLU A 308 -5.24 11.82 -23.00
N SER A 309 -4.67 12.32 -21.90
CA SER A 309 -3.72 11.58 -21.07
C SER A 309 -4.35 10.42 -20.28
N GLN A 310 -5.65 10.46 -20.03
CA GLN A 310 -6.40 9.35 -19.43
C GLN A 310 -6.77 8.26 -20.44
N PHE A 311 -7.10 8.63 -21.67
CA PHE A 311 -7.35 7.70 -22.78
C PHE A 311 -6.03 7.36 -23.48
N LYS A 312 -5.35 6.31 -23.03
CA LYS A 312 -3.94 6.02 -23.35
C LYS A 312 -3.66 5.75 -24.85
N GLU A 313 -4.62 5.28 -25.61
CA GLU A 313 -4.43 4.96 -27.05
C GLU A 313 -5.33 5.80 -27.97
N TYR A 314 -5.75 6.98 -27.53
CA TYR A 314 -6.66 7.86 -28.28
C TYR A 314 -6.21 8.16 -29.71
N LYS A 315 -4.90 8.19 -29.99
CA LYS A 315 -4.34 8.47 -31.32
C LYS A 315 -4.64 7.41 -32.37
N ALA A 316 -5.02 6.20 -31.93
CA ALA A 316 -5.33 5.10 -32.84
C ALA A 316 -6.78 5.13 -33.34
N TYR A 317 -7.62 5.99 -32.78
CA TYR A 317 -9.03 6.09 -33.10
C TYR A 317 -9.38 7.44 -33.71
N SER A 318 -10.40 7.46 -34.56
CA SER A 318 -10.87 8.68 -35.25
C SER A 318 -11.86 9.50 -34.41
N SER A 319 -12.48 8.91 -33.40
CA SER A 319 -13.38 9.53 -32.42
C SER A 319 -13.54 8.65 -31.20
N TRP A 320 -14.21 9.17 -30.16
CA TRP A 320 -14.63 8.35 -29.03
C TRP A 320 -15.61 7.26 -29.44
N GLU A 321 -16.58 7.57 -30.32
CA GLU A 321 -17.58 6.62 -30.80
C GLU A 321 -16.95 5.47 -31.59
N ASP A 322 -15.87 5.72 -32.31
CA ASP A 322 -15.09 4.71 -33.01
C ASP A 322 -14.52 3.68 -32.00
N PHE A 323 -13.87 4.12 -30.92
CA PHE A 323 -13.44 3.23 -29.84
C PHE A 323 -14.62 2.58 -29.12
N ASP A 324 -15.62 3.37 -28.74
CA ASP A 324 -16.73 2.94 -27.93
C ASP A 324 -17.62 1.89 -28.61
N SER A 325 -17.64 1.89 -29.95
CA SER A 325 -18.35 0.85 -30.73
C SER A 325 -17.82 -0.55 -30.42
N TYR A 326 -16.50 -0.71 -30.24
CA TYR A 326 -15.87 -1.97 -29.82
C TYR A 326 -16.09 -2.27 -28.35
N ALA A 327 -15.95 -1.27 -27.48
CA ALA A 327 -16.21 -1.43 -26.05
C ALA A 327 -17.66 -1.87 -25.81
N THR A 328 -18.61 -1.29 -26.51
CA THR A 328 -20.05 -1.65 -26.47
C THR A 328 -20.30 -3.03 -27.02
N LYS A 329 -19.74 -3.37 -28.20
CA LYS A 329 -19.84 -4.70 -28.81
C LYS A 329 -19.47 -5.83 -27.84
N TYR A 330 -18.45 -5.64 -27.04
CA TYR A 330 -17.95 -6.65 -26.10
C TYR A 330 -18.45 -6.43 -24.67
N ASN A 331 -19.34 -5.46 -24.45
CA ASN A 331 -19.85 -5.11 -23.13
C ASN A 331 -18.71 -4.87 -22.10
N ILE A 332 -17.72 -4.08 -22.51
CA ILE A 332 -16.60 -3.70 -21.65
C ILE A 332 -17.11 -2.80 -20.53
N GLY A 333 -16.87 -3.24 -19.30
CA GLY A 333 -17.31 -2.53 -18.09
C GLY A 333 -16.43 -1.35 -17.69
N TRP A 334 -16.96 -0.56 -16.78
CA TRP A 334 -16.27 0.53 -16.09
C TRP A 334 -16.19 0.25 -14.60
N GLY A 335 -15.11 0.69 -13.99
CA GLY A 335 -14.95 0.53 -12.56
C GLY A 335 -14.05 1.57 -11.92
N VAL A 336 -14.16 1.67 -10.61
CA VAL A 336 -13.35 2.53 -9.75
C VAL A 336 -12.40 1.65 -8.94
N SER A 337 -11.10 1.89 -9.05
CA SER A 337 -10.07 1.13 -8.33
C SER A 337 -9.72 1.74 -6.98
N ARG A 338 -9.83 3.07 -6.85
CA ARG A 338 -9.58 3.82 -5.61
C ARG A 338 -10.51 5.02 -5.52
N TYR A 339 -10.80 5.44 -4.31
CA TYR A 339 -11.55 6.67 -3.98
C TYR A 339 -11.08 7.17 -2.60
N ASN A 340 -11.39 8.43 -2.26
CA ASN A 340 -11.03 8.98 -0.95
C ASN A 340 -11.94 8.43 0.15
N LYS A 341 -11.46 8.47 1.39
CA LYS A 341 -12.28 8.18 2.58
C LYS A 341 -13.32 9.29 2.79
N LYS A 342 -14.42 8.97 3.49
CA LYS A 342 -15.44 9.95 3.88
C LYS A 342 -14.86 11.09 4.73
N TYR A 343 -14.01 10.71 5.69
CA TYR A 343 -13.37 11.65 6.61
C TYR A 343 -11.86 11.55 6.47
N ASP A 344 -11.22 12.70 6.46
CA ASP A 344 -9.77 12.80 6.47
C ASP A 344 -9.22 12.58 7.88
N ASP A 345 -8.10 11.88 7.97
CA ASP A 345 -7.39 11.70 9.23
C ASP A 345 -6.64 13.00 9.60
N GLU A 346 -6.71 13.43 10.87
CA GLU A 346 -5.99 14.62 11.35
C GLU A 346 -4.57 14.30 11.81
N TRP A 347 -4.33 13.07 12.17
CA TRP A 347 -3.02 12.55 12.53
C TRP A 347 -2.68 11.40 11.62
N VAL A 348 -1.50 11.43 11.06
CA VAL A 348 -1.00 10.42 10.12
C VAL A 348 0.37 9.92 10.54
N LEU A 349 0.69 8.72 10.13
CA LEU A 349 2.03 8.17 10.33
C LEU A 349 2.95 8.70 9.23
N ALA A 350 4.00 9.43 9.64
CA ALA A 350 5.02 9.90 8.73
C ALA A 350 5.83 8.77 8.09
N ASN A 351 6.75 9.12 7.20
CA ASN A 351 7.66 8.19 6.54
C ASN A 351 9.11 8.62 6.84
N TYR A 352 10.02 7.66 7.04
CA TYR A 352 11.44 7.96 7.25
C TYR A 352 12.05 8.82 6.14
N GLN A 353 11.58 8.66 4.89
CA GLN A 353 12.04 9.46 3.75
C GLN A 353 11.77 10.96 3.93
N TYR A 354 10.63 11.31 4.54
CA TYR A 354 10.28 12.71 4.81
C TYR A 354 11.10 13.31 5.95
N ILE A 355 11.41 12.48 6.96
CA ILE A 355 12.11 12.92 8.18
C ILE A 355 13.62 13.00 7.94
N GLN A 356 14.20 12.07 7.17
CA GLN A 356 15.66 11.99 6.96
C GLN A 356 16.27 13.24 6.34
N VAL A 357 15.50 13.93 5.48
CA VAL A 357 15.95 15.11 4.74
C VAL A 357 15.75 16.42 5.50
N LEU A 358 15.10 16.38 6.68
CA LEU A 358 14.89 17.56 7.51
C LEU A 358 16.19 17.99 8.19
N ASN A 359 16.50 19.27 8.09
CA ASN A 359 17.64 19.88 8.82
C ASN A 359 17.21 20.29 10.23
N ILE A 360 17.16 19.33 11.14
CA ILE A 360 16.67 19.49 12.52
C ILE A 360 17.70 19.03 13.54
N LYS A 361 17.61 19.59 14.74
CA LYS A 361 18.50 19.27 15.87
C LYS A 361 17.91 18.13 16.71
N GLU A 362 18.73 17.56 17.60
CA GLU A 362 18.29 16.50 18.52
C GLU A 362 17.08 16.90 19.37
N GLN A 363 17.01 18.17 19.81
CA GLN A 363 15.85 18.67 20.55
C GLN A 363 14.57 18.65 19.69
N ASP A 364 14.66 19.08 18.43
CA ASP A 364 13.53 19.04 17.49
C ASP A 364 13.05 17.60 17.26
N ILE A 365 13.97 16.62 17.23
CA ILE A 365 13.63 15.20 17.10
C ILE A 365 12.82 14.72 18.31
N LYS A 366 13.23 15.08 19.51
CA LYS A 366 12.50 14.73 20.75
C LYS A 366 11.09 15.29 20.75
N GLU A 367 10.93 16.56 20.34
CA GLU A 367 9.62 17.18 20.19
C GLU A 367 8.77 16.51 19.10
N LEU A 368 9.38 16.14 17.98
CA LEU A 368 8.71 15.49 16.87
C LEU A 368 8.16 14.11 17.23
N ILE A 369 8.89 13.33 18.02
CA ILE A 369 8.47 11.98 18.42
C ILE A 369 7.55 11.97 19.63
N GLN A 370 7.45 13.07 20.39
CA GLN A 370 6.73 13.13 21.66
C GLN A 370 5.26 12.68 21.55
N PRO A 371 4.44 13.10 20.55
CA PRO A 371 3.08 12.61 20.41
C PRO A 371 2.99 11.09 20.24
N THR A 372 3.97 10.50 19.55
CA THR A 372 4.05 9.04 19.37
C THR A 372 4.42 8.33 20.67
N ILE A 373 5.32 8.90 21.44
CA ILE A 373 5.75 8.37 22.74
C ILE A 373 4.57 8.41 23.72
N ASP A 374 3.89 9.54 23.83
CA ASP A 374 2.73 9.71 24.70
C ASP A 374 1.64 8.72 24.36
N TRP A 375 1.34 8.57 23.07
CA TRP A 375 0.39 7.59 22.59
C TRP A 375 0.78 6.15 22.94
N LEU A 376 2.05 5.76 22.70
CA LEU A 376 2.54 4.41 23.00
C LEU A 376 2.54 4.14 24.51
N GLN A 377 2.91 5.12 25.34
CA GLN A 377 2.90 4.99 26.79
C GLN A 377 1.48 4.78 27.34
N LYS A 378 0.51 5.54 26.86
CA LYS A 378 -0.90 5.38 27.20
C LYS A 378 -1.43 3.99 26.83
N VAL A 379 -1.16 3.54 25.59
CA VAL A 379 -1.54 2.18 25.15
C VAL A 379 -0.84 1.10 25.95
N CYS A 380 0.44 1.27 26.32
CA CYS A 380 1.19 0.31 27.13
C CYS A 380 0.71 0.24 28.60
N SER A 381 0.09 1.29 29.12
CA SER A 381 -0.35 1.37 30.52
C SER A 381 -1.35 0.29 30.94
N GLY A 382 -2.10 -0.24 29.98
CA GLY A 382 -3.19 -1.19 30.22
C GLY A 382 -4.48 -0.53 30.73
N ASP A 383 -4.61 0.78 30.54
CA ASP A 383 -5.84 1.52 30.81
C ASP A 383 -6.98 1.05 29.88
N ASP A 384 -8.17 0.84 30.39
CA ASP A 384 -9.28 0.25 29.64
C ASP A 384 -9.68 1.12 28.44
N LEU A 385 -9.67 2.46 28.56
CA LEU A 385 -9.97 3.36 27.46
C LEU A 385 -8.97 3.18 26.32
N TYR A 386 -7.68 3.23 26.61
CA TYR A 386 -6.62 3.13 25.59
C TYR A 386 -6.52 1.72 25.03
N ALA A 387 -6.79 0.69 25.84
CA ALA A 387 -6.87 -0.69 25.38
C ALA A 387 -8.04 -0.90 24.41
N MET A 388 -9.19 -0.29 24.66
CA MET A 388 -10.34 -0.32 23.77
C MET A 388 -10.07 0.40 22.45
N LEU A 389 -9.53 1.63 22.51
CA LEU A 389 -9.14 2.39 21.31
C LEU A 389 -8.15 1.61 20.46
N TYR A 390 -7.16 1.01 21.09
CA TYR A 390 -6.16 0.22 20.41
C TYR A 390 -6.75 -1.06 19.79
N SER A 391 -7.60 -1.76 20.53
CA SER A 391 -8.25 -2.99 20.09
C SER A 391 -9.22 -2.75 18.92
N LEU A 392 -9.87 -1.59 18.88
CA LEU A 392 -10.80 -1.21 17.80
C LEU A 392 -10.08 -0.72 16.52
N GLY A 393 -8.75 -0.69 16.51
CA GLY A 393 -7.96 -0.36 15.33
C GLY A 393 -8.04 1.11 14.90
N GLY A 394 -8.55 2.01 15.74
CA GLY A 394 -8.61 3.43 15.46
C GLY A 394 -9.68 4.19 16.25
N PHE A 395 -9.76 5.47 15.92
CA PHE A 395 -10.68 6.41 16.55
C PHE A 395 -12.05 6.37 15.88
N ASN A 396 -13.11 6.16 16.66
CA ASN A 396 -14.47 6.30 16.17
C ASN A 396 -14.83 7.79 16.09
N LYS A 397 -15.15 8.26 14.89
CA LYS A 397 -15.49 9.68 14.63
C LYS A 397 -16.98 9.98 14.79
N ASP A 398 -17.83 8.96 14.70
CA ASP A 398 -19.28 9.13 14.71
C ASP A 398 -19.84 9.02 16.13
N MET A 399 -20.58 10.00 16.58
CA MET A 399 -21.27 10.04 17.86
C MET A 399 -22.51 9.13 17.89
N GLU A 400 -23.09 8.83 16.76
CA GLU A 400 -24.23 7.94 16.56
C GLU A 400 -23.74 6.55 16.18
N ILE A 401 -23.15 5.83 17.14
CA ILE A 401 -22.67 4.48 16.91
C ILE A 401 -23.57 3.49 17.65
N GLU A 402 -24.30 2.68 16.89
CA GLU A 402 -25.01 1.53 17.43
C GLU A 402 -24.05 0.37 17.76
N TYR A 403 -24.42 -0.48 18.72
CA TYR A 403 -23.64 -1.68 19.05
C TYR A 403 -23.36 -2.56 17.81
N SER A 404 -24.37 -2.73 16.94
CA SER A 404 -24.27 -3.48 15.69
C SER A 404 -23.14 -2.95 14.80
N ASP A 405 -22.99 -1.64 14.71
CA ASP A 405 -21.95 -0.99 13.90
C ASP A 405 -20.56 -1.21 14.47
N VAL A 406 -20.38 -1.03 15.76
CA VAL A 406 -19.11 -1.26 16.45
C VAL A 406 -18.70 -2.73 16.33
N TYR A 407 -19.63 -3.65 16.51
CA TYR A 407 -19.38 -5.09 16.40
C TYR A 407 -19.07 -5.51 14.95
N THR A 408 -19.77 -4.95 13.98
CA THR A 408 -19.57 -5.24 12.54
C THR A 408 -18.28 -4.63 12.02
N ARG A 409 -17.92 -3.42 12.46
CA ARG A 409 -16.67 -2.74 12.11
C ARG A 409 -15.45 -3.38 12.78
N ALA A 410 -15.64 -4.18 13.84
CA ALA A 410 -14.54 -4.88 14.50
C ALA A 410 -13.85 -5.84 13.51
N GLN A 411 -12.63 -5.51 13.13
CA GLN A 411 -11.88 -6.19 12.05
C GLN A 411 -11.40 -7.61 12.42
N ASN A 412 -11.41 -7.97 13.70
CA ASN A 412 -10.94 -9.27 14.14
C ASN A 412 -11.69 -9.81 15.37
N LEU A 413 -11.57 -11.10 15.59
CA LEU A 413 -12.26 -11.81 16.68
C LEU A 413 -11.92 -11.31 18.09
N ALA A 414 -10.69 -10.85 18.31
CA ALA A 414 -10.28 -10.28 19.59
C ALA A 414 -11.06 -9.00 19.91
N MET A 415 -11.22 -8.12 18.91
CA MET A 415 -12.03 -6.90 19.05
C MET A 415 -13.50 -7.23 19.28
N LYS A 416 -14.06 -8.17 18.51
CA LYS A 416 -15.45 -8.62 18.70
C LYS A 416 -15.70 -9.18 20.10
N ALA A 417 -14.76 -9.96 20.64
CA ALA A 417 -14.85 -10.48 22.00
C ALA A 417 -14.84 -9.36 23.05
N VAL A 418 -13.94 -8.36 22.89
CA VAL A 418 -13.86 -7.21 23.80
C VAL A 418 -15.11 -6.34 23.72
N VAL A 419 -15.64 -6.11 22.51
CA VAL A 419 -16.90 -5.37 22.32
C VAL A 419 -18.08 -6.08 22.96
N LYS A 420 -18.13 -7.43 22.88
CA LYS A 420 -19.17 -8.23 23.48
C LYS A 420 -19.05 -8.31 25.01
N ASN A 421 -17.81 -8.43 25.49
CA ASN A 421 -17.50 -8.49 26.94
C ASN A 421 -16.12 -7.88 27.22
N PRO A 422 -16.06 -6.66 27.79
CA PRO A 422 -14.81 -5.97 28.06
C PRO A 422 -13.81 -6.74 28.94
N GLU A 423 -14.27 -7.71 29.76
CA GLU A 423 -13.38 -8.53 30.59
C GLU A 423 -12.42 -9.39 29.73
N PHE A 424 -12.77 -9.65 28.45
CA PHE A 424 -11.90 -10.37 27.53
C PHE A 424 -10.61 -9.60 27.21
N LEU A 425 -10.47 -8.34 27.60
CA LEU A 425 -9.16 -7.68 27.64
C LEU A 425 -8.13 -8.45 28.48
N LYS A 426 -8.56 -9.29 29.42
CA LYS A 426 -7.69 -10.15 30.26
C LYS A 426 -7.42 -11.52 29.63
N ASP A 427 -8.12 -11.88 28.54
CA ASP A 427 -7.91 -13.16 27.87
C ASP A 427 -6.53 -13.26 27.23
N SER A 428 -5.92 -14.44 27.31
CA SER A 428 -4.55 -14.69 26.83
C SER A 428 -4.35 -14.46 25.32
N TYR A 429 -5.37 -14.73 24.51
CA TYR A 429 -5.32 -14.46 23.07
C TYR A 429 -5.41 -12.98 22.77
N VAL A 430 -6.35 -12.27 23.39
CA VAL A 430 -6.53 -10.83 23.25
C VAL A 430 -5.28 -10.09 23.71
N GLN A 431 -4.78 -10.42 24.90
CA GLN A 431 -3.55 -9.85 25.48
C GLN A 431 -2.35 -10.02 24.55
N ARG A 432 -2.18 -11.19 23.96
CA ARG A 432 -1.09 -11.47 23.02
C ARG A 432 -1.22 -10.68 21.72
N LYS A 433 -2.45 -10.50 21.22
CA LYS A 433 -2.70 -9.67 20.03
C LYS A 433 -2.31 -8.22 20.28
N ILE A 434 -2.78 -7.65 21.39
CA ILE A 434 -2.46 -6.28 21.78
C ILE A 434 -0.94 -6.13 21.97
N TYR A 435 -0.30 -7.03 22.72
CA TYR A 435 1.16 -7.00 22.94
C TYR A 435 1.93 -7.03 21.62
N LYS A 436 1.57 -7.93 20.70
CA LYS A 436 2.23 -8.04 19.39
C LYS A 436 2.10 -6.75 18.60
N ASN A 437 0.92 -6.18 18.55
CA ASN A 437 0.67 -4.93 17.84
C ASN A 437 1.45 -3.76 18.46
N ILE A 438 1.50 -3.66 19.81
CA ILE A 438 2.28 -2.64 20.51
C ILE A 438 3.77 -2.75 20.13
N VAL A 439 4.35 -3.94 20.21
CA VAL A 439 5.75 -4.18 19.85
C VAL A 439 6.01 -3.83 18.37
N GLU A 440 5.08 -4.17 17.50
CA GLU A 440 5.16 -3.80 16.09
C GLU A 440 5.10 -2.28 15.90
N SER A 441 4.20 -1.58 16.60
CA SER A 441 4.09 -0.12 16.55
C SER A 441 5.35 0.58 17.08
N ILE A 442 5.93 0.09 18.19
CA ILE A 442 7.21 0.59 18.69
C ILE A 442 8.33 0.38 17.68
N ASN A 443 8.38 -0.77 17.00
CA ASN A 443 9.39 -1.02 15.98
C ASN A 443 9.17 -0.18 14.72
N LYS A 444 7.91 0.05 14.32
CA LYS A 444 7.55 0.94 13.21
C LYS A 444 7.93 2.40 13.51
N SER A 445 7.72 2.88 14.74
CA SER A 445 8.14 4.23 15.09
C SER A 445 9.66 4.44 15.03
N LYS A 446 10.47 3.42 15.35
CA LYS A 446 11.95 3.46 15.19
C LYS A 446 12.40 3.62 13.73
N ILE A 447 11.55 3.35 12.77
CA ILE A 447 11.78 3.59 11.33
C ILE A 447 10.98 4.78 10.80
N GLY A 448 10.62 5.73 11.67
CA GLY A 448 9.98 6.99 11.27
C GLY A 448 8.46 6.90 11.01
N LYS A 449 7.81 5.79 11.35
CA LYS A 449 6.35 5.73 11.41
C LYS A 449 5.87 6.34 12.72
N ILE A 450 5.93 7.67 12.78
CA ILE A 450 5.56 8.48 13.94
C ILE A 450 4.33 9.32 13.63
N TRP A 451 3.53 9.59 14.64
CA TRP A 451 2.33 10.40 14.50
C TRP A 451 2.66 11.87 14.29
N VAL A 452 2.16 12.42 13.18
CA VAL A 452 2.32 13.82 12.82
C VAL A 452 0.93 14.39 12.50
N LYS A 453 0.65 15.59 12.99
CA LYS A 453 -0.58 16.30 12.61
C LYS A 453 -0.52 16.62 11.13
N GLY A 454 -1.50 16.13 10.37
CA GLY A 454 -1.55 16.24 8.92
C GLY A 454 -2.46 15.21 8.29
N ASN A 455 -2.38 15.11 6.97
CA ASN A 455 -3.31 14.29 6.20
C ASN A 455 -2.62 13.71 4.95
N TYR A 456 -3.11 12.57 4.48
CA TYR A 456 -2.78 12.00 3.16
C TYR A 456 -3.98 12.15 2.25
N SER A 457 -3.84 12.89 1.15
CA SER A 457 -4.91 13.15 0.20
C SER A 457 -4.46 12.99 -1.24
N PHE A 458 -5.42 12.76 -2.15
CA PHE A 458 -5.17 12.76 -3.58
C PHE A 458 -4.69 14.14 -4.05
N MET A 459 -3.73 14.11 -4.97
CA MET A 459 -3.31 15.29 -5.72
C MET A 459 -4.35 15.57 -6.81
N ILE A 460 -4.80 16.80 -6.89
CA ILE A 460 -5.83 17.29 -7.81
C ILE A 460 -5.27 18.51 -8.55
N SER A 461 -5.35 18.52 -9.88
CA SER A 461 -5.13 19.74 -10.67
C SER A 461 -6.32 20.70 -10.49
N ASP A 462 -6.11 21.99 -10.69
CA ASP A 462 -7.17 23.00 -10.62
C ASP A 462 -8.34 22.66 -11.57
N PRO A 463 -9.52 22.24 -11.04
CA PRO A 463 -10.66 21.83 -11.86
C PRO A 463 -11.30 22.99 -12.63
N ILE A 464 -11.16 24.23 -12.13
CA ILE A 464 -11.63 25.43 -12.86
C ILE A 464 -10.77 25.62 -14.12
N ALA A 465 -9.45 25.57 -13.99
CA ALA A 465 -8.57 25.67 -15.15
C ALA A 465 -8.83 24.56 -16.19
N GLN A 466 -9.04 23.33 -15.73
CA GLN A 466 -9.37 22.22 -16.60
C GLN A 466 -10.72 22.38 -17.31
N CYS A 467 -11.73 22.86 -16.59
CA CYS A 467 -13.04 23.16 -17.17
C CYS A 467 -12.94 24.31 -18.19
N GLN A 468 -12.24 25.39 -17.87
CA GLN A 468 -11.99 26.49 -18.79
C GLN A 468 -11.35 26.01 -20.09
N SER A 469 -10.28 25.23 -20.00
CA SER A 469 -9.64 24.64 -21.18
C SER A 469 -10.60 23.77 -21.99
N ALA A 470 -11.38 22.93 -21.35
CA ALA A 470 -12.37 22.07 -22.01
C ALA A 470 -13.46 22.87 -22.77
N LEU A 471 -13.85 24.01 -22.22
CA LEU A 471 -14.82 24.93 -22.81
C LEU A 471 -14.24 25.88 -23.89
N GLY A 472 -12.91 25.77 -24.17
CA GLY A 472 -12.23 26.66 -25.09
C GLY A 472 -11.97 28.08 -24.53
N LEU A 473 -12.08 28.25 -23.24
CA LEU A 473 -11.69 29.47 -22.53
C LEU A 473 -10.21 29.45 -22.16
N PRO A 474 -9.56 30.60 -21.94
CA PRO A 474 -8.20 30.62 -21.39
C PRO A 474 -8.15 29.91 -20.04
N PRO A 475 -7.27 28.90 -19.84
CA PRO A 475 -7.18 28.16 -18.58
C PRO A 475 -6.38 28.99 -17.56
N VAL A 476 -7.05 29.87 -16.86
CA VAL A 476 -6.43 30.73 -15.84
C VAL A 476 -6.56 30.17 -14.43
N GLY A 477 -7.56 29.31 -14.18
CA GLY A 477 -7.81 28.74 -12.85
C GLY A 477 -8.16 29.82 -11.81
N VAL A 478 -8.01 29.46 -10.54
CA VAL A 478 -8.28 30.39 -9.43
C VAL A 478 -7.11 30.47 -8.44
N LEU A 479 -6.22 29.51 -8.44
CA LEU A 479 -5.12 29.42 -7.47
C LEU A 479 -3.88 30.18 -7.97
N PRO A 480 -3.34 31.15 -7.19
CA PRO A 480 -2.05 31.76 -7.50
C PRO A 480 -0.91 30.74 -7.41
N GLY A 481 0.23 31.07 -8.02
CA GLY A 481 1.44 30.25 -7.90
C GLY A 481 1.88 30.06 -6.45
N GLU A 482 2.42 28.91 -6.11
CA GLU A 482 2.81 28.49 -4.74
C GLU A 482 1.64 28.45 -3.74
N HIS A 483 0.41 28.38 -4.23
CA HIS A 483 -0.78 28.21 -3.41
C HIS A 483 -1.50 26.91 -3.73
N PHE A 484 -2.24 26.41 -2.75
CA PHE A 484 -3.09 25.23 -2.90
C PHE A 484 -4.42 25.43 -2.18
N TYR A 485 -5.44 24.67 -2.57
CA TYR A 485 -6.69 24.56 -1.83
C TYR A 485 -6.83 23.18 -1.21
N SER A 486 -7.34 23.13 0.01
CA SER A 486 -7.76 21.90 0.67
C SER A 486 -8.86 22.20 1.68
N ASN A 487 -10.00 21.53 1.54
CA ASN A 487 -11.09 21.66 2.51
C ASN A 487 -10.68 21.19 3.92
N PHE A 488 -9.80 20.20 4.01
CA PHE A 488 -9.21 19.76 5.27
C PHE A 488 -8.48 20.91 6.00
N TRP A 489 -7.59 21.62 5.29
CA TRP A 489 -6.79 22.71 5.87
C TRP A 489 -7.59 23.99 6.05
N LYS A 490 -8.56 24.30 5.19
CA LYS A 490 -9.46 25.44 5.33
C LYS A 490 -10.12 25.51 6.72
N ASN A 491 -10.42 24.37 7.31
CA ASN A 491 -11.05 24.26 8.62
C ASN A 491 -10.06 24.15 9.79
N ARG A 492 -8.73 24.16 9.54
CA ARG A 492 -7.68 23.84 10.54
C ARG A 492 -6.47 24.77 10.52
N ALA A 493 -6.37 25.65 9.55
CA ALA A 493 -5.31 26.64 9.38
C ALA A 493 -5.90 27.96 8.85
N ASN A 494 -5.12 29.02 8.91
CA ASN A 494 -5.55 30.30 8.34
C ASN A 494 -5.18 30.38 6.86
N ILE A 495 -5.97 31.16 6.09
CA ILE A 495 -5.62 31.47 4.71
C ILE A 495 -4.26 32.17 4.68
N GLY A 496 -3.36 31.71 3.82
CA GLY A 496 -1.99 32.19 3.73
C GLY A 496 -0.98 31.44 4.60
N ASP A 497 -1.44 30.57 5.50
CA ASP A 497 -0.54 29.71 6.27
C ASP A 497 0.20 28.75 5.34
N GLU A 498 1.47 28.49 5.68
CA GLU A 498 2.35 27.63 4.93
C GLU A 498 2.18 26.17 5.35
N ILE A 499 2.01 25.28 4.39
CA ILE A 499 1.85 23.85 4.58
C ILE A 499 2.96 23.12 3.81
N VAL A 500 3.57 22.14 4.43
CA VAL A 500 4.55 21.25 3.81
C VAL A 500 3.85 20.11 3.12
N LEU A 501 4.19 19.87 1.85
CA LEU A 501 3.66 18.79 1.03
C LEU A 501 4.79 17.82 0.68
N CYS A 502 4.58 16.50 0.91
CA CYS A 502 5.55 15.45 0.68
C CYS A 502 4.91 14.27 -0.08
N ARG A 503 5.58 13.81 -1.14
CA ARG A 503 5.17 12.61 -1.91
C ARG A 503 6.25 11.52 -1.84
N SER A 504 5.86 10.25 -1.73
CA SER A 504 6.79 9.11 -1.81
C SER A 504 6.91 8.56 -3.24
N PRO A 505 8.11 8.08 -3.64
CA PRO A 505 9.36 8.09 -2.89
C PRO A 505 10.00 9.48 -2.86
N LEU A 506 10.54 9.89 -1.71
CA LEU A 506 11.26 11.14 -1.54
C LEU A 506 12.75 10.85 -1.33
N LEU A 507 13.61 11.36 -2.20
CA LEU A 507 15.04 11.08 -2.23
C LEU A 507 15.87 12.23 -1.65
N ASP A 508 15.44 13.47 -1.89
CA ASP A 508 16.17 14.68 -1.50
C ASP A 508 15.20 15.78 -1.08
N LYS A 509 15.70 16.73 -0.34
CA LYS A 509 14.96 17.89 0.18
C LYS A 509 14.27 18.75 -0.89
N HIS A 510 14.80 18.76 -2.13
CA HIS A 510 14.16 19.51 -3.24
C HIS A 510 12.78 18.97 -3.61
N GLU A 511 12.43 17.76 -3.18
CA GLU A 511 11.12 17.13 -3.41
C GLU A 511 10.08 17.51 -2.34
N ILE A 512 10.51 18.24 -1.28
CA ILE A 512 9.56 18.84 -0.33
C ILE A 512 9.02 20.13 -0.95
N ASN A 513 7.70 20.24 -0.95
CA ASN A 513 7.02 21.40 -1.47
C ASN A 513 6.44 22.23 -0.33
N HIS A 514 6.51 23.56 -0.44
CA HIS A 514 5.89 24.52 0.46
C HIS A 514 4.83 25.29 -0.31
N CYS A 515 3.59 25.21 0.11
CA CYS A 515 2.49 25.93 -0.52
C CYS A 515 1.67 26.66 0.55
N LYS A 516 1.11 27.79 0.18
CA LYS A 516 0.24 28.59 1.04
C LYS A 516 -1.21 28.17 0.84
N LEU A 517 -1.94 28.05 1.92
CA LEU A 517 -3.37 27.76 1.86
C LEU A 517 -4.11 28.95 1.23
N PHE A 518 -4.96 28.64 0.27
CA PHE A 518 -5.79 29.63 -0.44
C PHE A 518 -7.27 29.23 -0.38
N ASP A 519 -8.12 30.21 -0.17
CA ASP A 519 -9.57 30.09 -0.28
C ASP A 519 -10.20 31.45 -0.63
N ASN A 520 -11.25 31.43 -1.43
CA ASN A 520 -12.03 32.60 -1.80
C ASN A 520 -13.48 32.20 -2.17
N GLU A 521 -14.29 33.16 -2.66
CA GLU A 521 -15.68 32.92 -3.06
C GLU A 521 -15.77 31.90 -4.22
N GLU A 522 -14.83 31.95 -5.18
CA GLU A 522 -14.79 31.03 -6.34
C GLU A 522 -14.50 29.59 -5.91
N THR A 523 -13.51 29.38 -5.03
CA THR A 523 -13.21 28.04 -4.51
C THR A 523 -14.39 27.52 -3.68
N THR A 524 -15.01 28.36 -2.86
CA THR A 524 -16.20 27.97 -2.08
C THR A 524 -17.37 27.56 -2.97
N LYS A 525 -17.56 28.26 -4.08
CA LYS A 525 -18.64 27.99 -5.04
C LYS A 525 -18.39 26.70 -5.84
N TRP A 526 -17.18 26.58 -6.41
CA TRP A 526 -16.89 25.57 -7.42
C TRP A 526 -16.25 24.31 -6.88
N TYR A 527 -15.50 24.37 -5.74
CA TYR A 527 -14.88 23.19 -5.12
C TYR A 527 -15.74 22.55 -4.02
N LYS A 528 -17.03 22.86 -3.96
CA LYS A 528 -17.97 22.33 -2.96
C LYS A 528 -18.06 20.79 -2.92
N TRP A 529 -17.65 20.11 -4.01
CA TRP A 529 -17.63 18.66 -4.10
C TRP A 529 -16.25 18.07 -3.74
N ILE A 530 -15.24 18.91 -3.48
CA ILE A 530 -13.89 18.48 -3.14
C ILE A 530 -13.72 18.56 -1.62
N GLU A 531 -14.34 17.62 -0.91
CA GLU A 531 -14.24 17.56 0.55
C GLU A 531 -12.89 17.01 1.02
N SER A 532 -12.25 16.17 0.22
CA SER A 532 -10.91 15.63 0.46
C SER A 532 -10.05 15.78 -0.79
N GLY A 533 -8.81 16.17 -0.61
CA GLY A 533 -7.85 16.37 -1.70
C GLY A 533 -7.00 17.62 -1.51
N ILE A 534 -5.93 17.69 -2.30
CA ILE A 534 -5.05 18.84 -2.39
C ILE A 534 -5.11 19.34 -3.83
N VAL A 535 -5.73 20.49 -4.05
CA VAL A 535 -5.83 21.14 -5.37
C VAL A 535 -4.60 22.03 -5.56
N TYR A 536 -3.79 21.70 -6.56
CA TYR A 536 -2.57 22.42 -6.90
C TYR A 536 -2.82 23.56 -7.89
N SER A 537 -2.06 24.63 -7.75
CA SER A 537 -2.02 25.70 -8.76
C SER A 537 -1.40 25.19 -10.07
N ILE A 538 -1.89 25.70 -11.18
CA ILE A 538 -1.26 25.48 -12.49
C ILE A 538 -0.02 26.39 -12.70
N TYR A 539 0.24 27.33 -11.80
CA TYR A 539 1.29 28.35 -11.89
C TYR A 539 2.50 28.06 -10.99
N ASP A 540 2.77 26.79 -10.68
CA ASP A 540 3.95 26.42 -9.90
C ASP A 540 4.60 25.12 -10.40
N LEU A 541 5.78 24.80 -9.85
CA LEU A 541 6.56 23.62 -10.22
C LEU A 541 6.30 22.41 -9.31
N SER A 542 5.17 22.36 -8.60
CA SER A 542 4.89 21.33 -7.59
C SER A 542 5.00 19.91 -8.12
N THR A 543 4.43 19.63 -9.29
CA THR A 543 4.51 18.30 -9.91
C THR A 543 5.93 17.91 -10.28
N LEU A 544 6.72 18.82 -10.79
CA LEU A 544 8.13 18.62 -11.12
C LEU A 544 8.96 18.38 -9.85
N ARG A 545 8.70 19.14 -8.77
CA ARG A 545 9.31 18.93 -7.44
C ARG A 545 9.00 17.54 -6.88
N HIS A 546 7.75 17.10 -6.98
CA HIS A 546 7.32 15.77 -6.58
C HIS A 546 7.74 14.66 -7.56
N SER A 547 8.90 14.81 -8.20
CA SER A 547 9.52 13.80 -9.08
C SER A 547 8.65 13.45 -10.29
N ASP A 548 8.17 14.48 -11.00
CA ASP A 548 7.22 14.35 -12.13
C ASP A 548 5.97 13.56 -11.72
N SER A 549 5.32 13.94 -10.62
CA SER A 549 4.02 13.40 -10.23
C SER A 549 2.96 13.77 -11.27
N ASP A 550 1.94 12.93 -11.36
CA ASP A 550 0.75 13.18 -12.15
C ASP A 550 -0.51 13.20 -11.26
N PHE A 551 -1.66 13.52 -11.85
CA PHE A 551 -2.94 13.60 -11.16
C PHE A 551 -3.80 12.33 -11.37
N ASP A 552 -3.20 11.22 -11.73
CA ASP A 552 -3.88 9.96 -12.07
C ASP A 552 -4.25 9.10 -10.84
N GLY A 553 -4.10 9.64 -9.65
CA GLY A 553 -4.34 8.97 -8.37
C GLY A 553 -3.14 8.99 -7.41
N ASP A 554 -2.16 9.88 -7.66
CA ASP A 554 -1.06 10.13 -6.73
C ASP A 554 -1.56 10.77 -5.43
N ILE A 555 -0.90 10.40 -4.32
CA ILE A 555 -1.24 10.83 -2.96
C ILE A 555 -0.07 11.60 -2.37
N CYS A 556 -0.38 12.70 -1.70
CA CYS A 556 0.56 13.56 -1.01
C CYS A 556 0.23 13.64 0.48
N MET A 557 1.26 13.62 1.33
CA MET A 557 1.14 14.00 2.74
C MET A 557 1.22 15.51 2.87
N SER A 558 0.31 16.11 3.60
CA SER A 558 0.33 17.52 3.97
C SER A 558 0.45 17.69 5.48
N THR A 559 1.27 18.65 5.95
CA THR A 559 1.45 18.93 7.37
C THR A 559 1.83 20.39 7.62
N ASN A 560 1.28 20.97 8.69
CA ASN A 560 1.71 22.25 9.24
C ASN A 560 2.58 22.11 10.50
N ASN A 561 3.13 20.92 10.72
CA ASN A 561 3.99 20.65 11.88
C ASN A 561 5.18 21.63 11.87
N PRO A 562 5.40 22.40 12.97
CA PRO A 562 6.45 23.42 13.02
C PRO A 562 7.87 22.89 12.78
N ILE A 563 8.12 21.63 13.12
CA ILE A 563 9.42 21.01 12.93
C ILE A 563 9.63 20.66 11.46
N PHE A 564 8.59 20.21 10.78
CA PHE A 564 8.64 20.00 9.32
C PHE A 564 8.85 21.33 8.59
N LEU A 565 8.12 22.39 8.95
CA LEU A 565 8.27 23.73 8.36
C LEU A 565 9.68 24.28 8.58
N LYS A 566 10.21 24.18 9.80
CA LYS A 566 11.56 24.65 10.16
C LYS A 566 12.66 23.81 9.48
N GLY A 567 12.46 22.50 9.42
CA GLY A 567 13.49 21.55 8.98
C GLY A 567 13.58 21.40 7.45
N SER A 568 12.52 21.73 6.72
CA SER A 568 12.53 21.73 5.26
C SER A 568 13.06 23.06 4.73
N MET A 569 14.14 23.02 3.98
CA MET A 569 14.84 24.22 3.51
C MET A 569 14.18 24.80 2.28
N LYS A 570 13.19 25.69 2.47
CA LYS A 570 12.39 26.32 1.43
C LYS A 570 13.21 27.03 0.36
N ASP A 571 14.24 27.78 0.76
CA ASP A 571 14.91 28.72 -0.16
C ASP A 571 16.09 28.11 -0.95
N TYR A 572 16.35 26.81 -0.84
CA TYR A 572 17.59 26.21 -1.37
C TYR A 572 17.38 25.18 -2.45
N THR A 573 16.14 24.97 -2.88
CA THR A 573 15.87 23.77 -3.64
C THR A 573 15.20 24.09 -4.96
N ASN A 574 16.02 24.24 -5.99
CA ASN A 574 15.50 24.18 -7.35
C ASN A 574 14.98 22.76 -7.59
N PRO A 575 13.88 22.58 -8.33
CA PRO A 575 13.50 21.26 -8.81
C PRO A 575 14.59 20.69 -9.70
N ILE A 576 14.82 19.38 -9.61
CA ILE A 576 15.84 18.69 -10.39
C ILE A 576 15.20 17.99 -11.58
N THR A 577 15.76 18.21 -12.76
CA THR A 577 15.34 17.55 -13.99
C THR A 577 16.51 16.99 -14.80
N TYR A 578 16.20 16.18 -15.78
CA TYR A 578 17.16 15.57 -16.71
C TYR A 578 16.53 15.31 -18.07
N ALA A 579 17.34 15.11 -19.11
CA ALA A 579 16.85 14.78 -20.44
C ALA A 579 16.23 13.37 -20.46
N LYS A 580 14.89 13.30 -20.59
CA LYS A 580 14.17 12.02 -20.69
C LYS A 580 14.51 11.34 -22.01
N GLN A 581 14.85 10.06 -21.95
CA GLN A 581 15.13 9.25 -23.14
C GLN A 581 13.84 8.71 -23.74
N PRO A 582 13.64 8.81 -25.07
CA PRO A 582 12.49 8.21 -25.70
C PRO A 582 12.59 6.67 -25.62
N ALA A 583 11.48 6.03 -25.28
CA ALA A 583 11.42 4.58 -25.33
C ALA A 583 11.19 4.10 -26.77
N PRO A 584 11.89 3.03 -27.22
CA PRO A 584 11.80 2.55 -28.61
C PRO A 584 10.44 1.94 -28.93
N SER A 585 9.97 2.15 -30.17
CA SER A 585 8.80 1.45 -30.72
C SER A 585 9.20 0.12 -31.34
N HIS A 586 8.33 -0.89 -31.21
CA HIS A 586 8.50 -2.23 -31.76
C HIS A 586 7.16 -2.78 -32.28
N LYS A 587 7.22 -3.78 -33.15
CA LYS A 587 6.02 -4.49 -33.64
C LYS A 587 5.24 -5.11 -32.49
N ILE A 588 3.90 -5.04 -32.58
CA ILE A 588 2.98 -5.72 -31.66
C ILE A 588 3.04 -7.21 -31.98
N CYS A 589 3.79 -7.97 -31.20
CA CYS A 589 3.87 -9.42 -31.31
C CYS A 589 4.27 -10.06 -29.97
N HIS A 590 3.91 -11.31 -29.78
CA HIS A 590 4.18 -12.07 -28.56
C HIS A 590 5.66 -12.01 -28.12
N ARG A 591 6.60 -12.17 -29.06
CA ARG A 591 8.03 -12.09 -28.77
C ARG A 591 8.43 -10.77 -28.10
N ASN A 592 7.91 -9.65 -28.59
CA ASN A 592 8.28 -8.34 -28.08
C ASN A 592 7.67 -8.05 -26.71
N PHE A 593 6.47 -8.57 -26.41
CA PHE A 593 5.92 -8.56 -25.04
C PHE A 593 6.83 -9.33 -24.08
N VAL A 594 7.26 -10.56 -24.46
CA VAL A 594 8.15 -11.38 -23.62
C VAL A 594 9.50 -10.71 -23.35
N GLU A 595 10.14 -10.15 -24.37
CA GLU A 595 11.42 -9.45 -24.20
C GLU A 595 11.27 -8.18 -23.35
N THR A 596 10.14 -7.50 -23.45
CA THR A 596 9.82 -6.34 -22.61
C THR A 596 9.67 -6.74 -21.15
N ASP A 597 8.94 -7.80 -20.84
CA ASP A 597 8.81 -8.33 -19.48
C ASP A 597 10.20 -8.67 -18.89
N ILE A 598 11.03 -9.36 -19.67
CA ILE A 598 12.39 -9.76 -19.25
C ILE A 598 13.28 -8.55 -18.93
N ARG A 599 13.15 -7.46 -19.71
CA ARG A 599 13.87 -6.21 -19.42
C ARG A 599 13.37 -5.57 -18.14
N GLY A 600 12.05 -5.62 -17.88
CA GLY A 600 11.42 -5.05 -16.71
C GLY A 600 11.73 -5.78 -15.39
N PHE A 601 11.97 -7.12 -15.42
CA PHE A 601 12.19 -7.89 -14.21
C PHE A 601 13.41 -7.44 -13.40
N GLY A 602 13.26 -7.44 -12.08
CA GLY A 602 14.32 -7.12 -11.14
C GLY A 602 14.53 -5.61 -10.99
N THR A 603 13.45 -4.83 -10.91
CA THR A 603 13.50 -3.39 -10.64
C THR A 603 14.24 -3.08 -9.34
N LYS A 604 14.97 -1.98 -9.35
CA LYS A 604 15.82 -1.53 -8.25
C LYS A 604 15.38 -0.20 -7.64
N VAL A 605 14.14 0.23 -7.88
CA VAL A 605 13.60 1.50 -7.36
C VAL A 605 13.83 1.62 -5.85
N GLY A 606 13.42 0.60 -5.07
CA GLY A 606 13.66 0.59 -3.63
C GLY A 606 15.15 0.58 -3.25
N THR A 607 16.01 -0.10 -4.04
CA THR A 607 17.45 -0.09 -3.82
C THR A 607 18.04 1.30 -4.01
N TYR A 608 17.65 2.01 -5.07
CA TYR A 608 18.17 3.34 -5.37
C TYR A 608 17.62 4.40 -4.43
N SER A 609 16.35 4.28 -4.02
CA SER A 609 15.79 5.11 -2.95
C SER A 609 16.55 4.90 -1.63
N ASN A 610 16.90 3.66 -1.29
CA ASN A 610 17.71 3.39 -0.10
C ASN A 610 19.15 3.94 -0.20
N TYR A 611 19.71 4.14 -1.41
CA TYR A 611 21.03 4.78 -1.53
C TYR A 611 21.00 6.23 -1.06
N SER A 612 19.93 6.99 -1.31
CA SER A 612 19.77 8.32 -0.72
C SER A 612 19.83 8.24 0.81
N THR A 613 19.08 7.33 1.41
CA THR A 613 19.07 7.12 2.88
C THR A 613 20.45 6.71 3.43
N ILE A 614 21.21 5.91 2.70
CA ILE A 614 22.57 5.52 3.08
C ILE A 614 23.50 6.74 3.02
N ILE A 615 23.40 7.54 1.97
CA ILE A 615 24.22 8.75 1.81
C ILE A 615 23.88 9.77 2.91
N GLU A 616 22.61 10.00 3.21
CA GLU A 616 22.18 10.85 4.32
C GLU A 616 22.79 10.39 5.65
N ALA A 617 22.84 9.08 5.88
CA ALA A 617 23.49 8.53 7.07
C ALA A 617 25.03 8.66 7.05
N MET A 618 25.66 8.78 5.88
CA MET A 618 27.11 9.00 5.74
C MET A 618 27.52 10.47 5.93
N LEU A 619 26.67 11.43 5.57
CA LEU A 619 27.01 12.87 5.62
C LEU A 619 27.58 13.31 6.96
N PRO A 620 27.10 12.86 8.14
CA PRO A 620 27.69 13.21 9.42
C PRO A 620 29.12 12.70 9.66
N MET A 621 29.61 11.77 8.81
CA MET A 621 31.02 11.31 8.88
C MET A 621 32.01 12.37 8.36
N PHE A 622 31.52 13.33 7.58
CA PHE A 622 32.33 14.30 6.83
C PHE A 622 31.97 15.74 7.23
N GLN A 623 32.21 16.08 8.51
CA GLN A 623 31.88 17.42 9.05
C GLN A 623 33.05 18.36 9.14
N ARG A 624 34.33 17.86 9.04
CA ARG A 624 35.51 18.68 9.16
C ARG A 624 35.78 19.47 7.87
N PRO A 625 36.41 20.67 7.97
CA PRO A 625 36.70 21.47 6.78
C PRO A 625 37.46 20.72 5.70
N GLU A 626 38.43 19.90 6.07
CA GLU A 626 39.25 19.09 5.14
C GLU A 626 38.44 17.98 4.42
N GLN A 627 37.24 17.70 4.90
CA GLN A 627 36.34 16.67 4.33
C GLN A 627 35.23 17.28 3.49
N GLN A 628 35.27 18.58 3.20
CA GLN A 628 34.24 19.28 2.44
C GLN A 628 34.01 18.65 1.06
N ARG A 629 35.10 18.25 0.38
CA ARG A 629 35.05 17.59 -0.93
C ARG A 629 34.24 16.30 -0.90
N GLN A 630 34.40 15.45 0.16
CA GLN A 630 33.61 14.23 0.30
C GLN A 630 32.14 14.53 0.52
N ARG A 631 31.83 15.53 1.34
CA ARG A 631 30.48 15.96 1.62
C ARG A 631 29.79 16.46 0.34
N GLU A 632 30.43 17.31 -0.42
CA GLU A 632 29.90 17.85 -1.70
C GLU A 632 29.65 16.74 -2.71
N GLU A 633 30.58 15.79 -2.83
CA GLU A 633 30.38 14.63 -3.73
C GLU A 633 29.21 13.77 -3.30
N LEU A 634 29.00 13.52 -2.01
CA LEU A 634 27.85 12.78 -1.51
C LEU A 634 26.52 13.53 -1.80
N LEU A 635 26.49 14.82 -1.59
CA LEU A 635 25.32 15.65 -1.93
C LEU A 635 25.03 15.63 -3.44
N LEU A 636 26.05 15.69 -4.28
CA LEU A 636 25.91 15.52 -5.72
C LEU A 636 25.30 14.14 -6.04
N ARG A 637 25.77 13.06 -5.40
CA ARG A 637 25.24 11.71 -5.62
C ARG A 637 23.76 11.61 -5.27
N ILE A 638 23.28 12.26 -4.20
CA ILE A 638 21.86 12.34 -3.86
C ILE A 638 21.08 12.97 -5.03
N LYS A 639 21.53 14.10 -5.55
CA LYS A 639 20.89 14.76 -6.70
C LYS A 639 20.86 13.84 -7.93
N LEU A 640 21.97 13.15 -8.21
CA LEU A 640 22.04 12.21 -9.34
C LEU A 640 21.11 11.01 -9.21
N LEU A 641 20.75 10.62 -7.99
CA LEU A 641 19.76 9.56 -7.76
C LEU A 641 18.38 9.91 -8.31
N ARG A 642 18.07 11.19 -8.48
CA ARG A 642 16.82 11.62 -9.15
C ARG A 642 16.71 11.06 -10.58
N GLU A 643 17.79 11.21 -11.39
CA GLU A 643 17.83 10.62 -12.74
C GLU A 643 17.86 9.08 -12.68
N ILE A 644 18.73 8.52 -11.85
CA ILE A 644 18.93 7.05 -11.74
C ILE A 644 17.62 6.36 -11.33
N ASN A 645 16.94 6.90 -10.34
CA ASN A 645 15.69 6.34 -9.85
C ASN A 645 14.53 6.57 -10.83
N GLY A 646 14.47 7.76 -11.45
CA GLY A 646 13.49 8.06 -12.49
C GLY A 646 13.62 7.12 -13.70
N GLN A 647 14.84 6.89 -14.20
CA GLN A 647 15.08 5.91 -15.26
C GLN A 647 14.67 4.48 -14.84
N GLU A 648 14.88 4.11 -13.58
CA GLU A 648 14.48 2.80 -13.08
C GLU A 648 12.95 2.67 -12.93
N ILE A 649 12.25 3.73 -12.53
CA ILE A 649 10.79 3.80 -12.53
C ILE A 649 10.26 3.65 -13.96
N ASP A 650 10.87 4.35 -14.93
CA ASP A 650 10.46 4.33 -16.33
C ASP A 650 10.97 3.09 -17.09
N ARG A 651 11.82 2.26 -16.50
CA ARG A 651 12.30 1.00 -17.09
C ARG A 651 11.14 0.09 -17.50
N ILE A 652 10.09 0.05 -16.69
CA ILE A 652 8.87 -0.68 -17.02
C ILE A 652 8.07 -0.06 -18.18
N LYS A 653 8.39 1.19 -18.56
CA LYS A 653 7.86 1.88 -19.74
C LYS A 653 8.79 1.76 -20.95
N GLY A 654 9.84 0.93 -20.88
CA GLY A 654 10.80 0.64 -21.95
C GLY A 654 12.04 1.54 -21.99
N VAL A 655 12.24 2.40 -20.99
CA VAL A 655 13.45 3.21 -20.86
C VAL A 655 14.64 2.36 -20.39
N GLU A 656 15.84 2.62 -20.92
CA GLU A 656 17.06 1.95 -20.45
C GLU A 656 17.55 2.59 -19.15
N ALA A 657 17.58 1.80 -18.06
CA ALA A 657 18.09 2.25 -16.77
C ALA A 657 19.54 1.77 -16.57
N LYS A 658 20.49 2.69 -16.50
CA LYS A 658 21.93 2.37 -16.34
C LYS A 658 22.35 2.12 -14.90
N GLY A 659 21.63 2.69 -13.93
CA GLY A 659 21.99 2.64 -12.52
C GLY A 659 23.25 3.45 -12.18
N PRO A 660 23.67 3.45 -10.90
CA PRO A 660 24.83 4.19 -10.47
C PRO A 660 26.14 3.53 -10.95
N PRO A 661 27.23 4.31 -11.14
CA PRO A 661 28.54 3.79 -11.51
C PRO A 661 29.08 2.83 -10.43
N LYS A 662 29.14 1.53 -10.74
CA LYS A 662 29.46 0.50 -9.72
C LYS A 662 30.87 0.64 -9.16
N ASP A 663 31.85 0.95 -9.99
CA ASP A 663 33.25 1.05 -9.55
C ASP A 663 33.51 2.29 -8.68
N GLU A 664 32.70 3.35 -8.83
CA GLU A 664 32.79 4.55 -8.03
C GLU A 664 31.94 4.51 -6.75
N TRP A 665 30.73 3.92 -6.79
CA TRP A 665 29.79 3.99 -5.69
C TRP A 665 29.72 2.74 -4.83
N LEU A 666 29.94 1.57 -5.40
CA LEU A 666 29.61 0.29 -4.77
C LEU A 666 30.81 -0.61 -4.55
N LYS A 667 31.94 -0.35 -5.19
CA LYS A 667 33.10 -1.23 -5.18
C LYS A 667 34.26 -0.62 -4.37
N ILE A 668 34.68 -1.35 -3.36
CA ILE A 668 35.89 -1.01 -2.61
C ILE A 668 37.11 -1.33 -3.47
N TRP A 669 38.00 -0.36 -3.64
CA TRP A 669 39.26 -0.57 -4.33
C TRP A 669 40.28 -1.19 -3.37
N LYS A 670 40.93 -2.22 -3.84
CA LYS A 670 41.96 -2.93 -3.08
C LYS A 670 43.22 -2.05 -2.98
N ILE A 671 43.70 -1.87 -1.77
CA ILE A 671 44.97 -1.19 -1.49
C ILE A 671 46.07 -2.23 -1.54
N ASP A 672 47.01 -2.11 -2.47
CA ASP A 672 48.11 -3.03 -2.64
C ASP A 672 49.36 -2.50 -1.94
N LYS A 673 50.33 -3.41 -1.66
CA LYS A 673 51.58 -3.05 -0.98
C LYS A 673 52.43 -2.14 -1.85
N ASP A 674 52.34 -2.29 -3.17
CA ASP A 674 53.13 -1.58 -4.17
C ASP A 674 52.52 -0.23 -4.58
N ASP A 675 51.33 0.14 -4.03
CA ASP A 675 50.71 1.43 -4.30
C ASP A 675 51.61 2.59 -3.78
N THR A 676 51.73 3.61 -4.58
CA THR A 676 52.36 4.86 -4.16
C THR A 676 51.52 5.53 -3.04
N GLU A 677 52.12 6.48 -2.34
CA GLU A 677 51.41 7.21 -1.30
C GLU A 677 50.20 7.98 -1.86
N GLU A 678 50.31 8.53 -3.07
CA GLU A 678 49.23 9.23 -3.77
C GLU A 678 48.11 8.25 -4.17
N GLN A 679 48.46 7.09 -4.73
CA GLN A 679 47.51 6.04 -5.07
C GLN A 679 46.77 5.51 -3.83
N ARG A 680 47.47 5.36 -2.71
CA ARG A 680 46.82 4.97 -1.44
C ARG A 680 45.86 6.05 -0.94
N LYS A 681 46.24 7.31 -0.99
CA LYS A 681 45.35 8.44 -0.59
C LYS A 681 44.10 8.48 -1.49
N GLU A 682 44.24 8.32 -2.79
CA GLU A 682 43.12 8.27 -3.72
C GLU A 682 42.19 7.08 -3.45
N LYS A 683 42.74 5.87 -3.24
CA LYS A 683 41.97 4.69 -2.89
C LYS A 683 41.25 4.82 -1.54
N TYR A 684 41.91 5.44 -0.51
CA TYR A 684 41.26 5.71 0.77
C TYR A 684 40.13 6.72 0.59
N TYR A 685 40.34 7.77 -0.19
CA TYR A 685 39.30 8.74 -0.51
C TYR A 685 38.12 8.07 -1.18
N HIS A 686 38.34 7.33 -2.23
CA HIS A 686 37.32 6.58 -2.94
C HIS A 686 36.55 5.62 -2.00
N ASN A 687 37.25 4.80 -1.25
CA ASN A 687 36.66 3.81 -0.35
C ASN A 687 35.83 4.46 0.79
N SER A 688 36.15 5.69 1.17
CA SER A 688 35.36 6.44 2.15
C SER A 688 33.97 6.80 1.65
N LEU A 689 33.78 6.90 0.33
CA LEU A 689 32.53 7.27 -0.35
C LEU A 689 31.71 6.08 -0.85
N VAL A 690 32.21 4.84 -0.63
CA VAL A 690 31.52 3.64 -1.13
C VAL A 690 30.28 3.35 -0.30
N ILE A 691 29.13 3.17 -0.98
CA ILE A 691 27.83 2.85 -0.39
C ILE A 691 27.78 1.36 -0.07
N SER A 692 28.39 0.92 1.04
CA SER A 692 28.54 -0.49 1.40
C SER A 692 27.72 -0.94 2.60
N LYS A 693 27.32 -0.04 3.46
CA LYS A 693 26.61 -0.35 4.72
C LYS A 693 25.27 0.37 4.77
N LYS A 694 24.30 -0.23 5.44
CA LYS A 694 23.00 0.37 5.70
C LYS A 694 23.00 1.18 7.00
N PRO A 695 22.13 2.19 7.16
CA PRO A 695 21.97 2.95 8.40
C PRO A 695 21.55 2.08 9.58
N TYR A 696 21.83 2.54 10.80
CA TYR A 696 21.52 1.82 12.02
C TYR A 696 20.02 1.48 12.17
N PHE A 697 19.14 2.42 11.91
CA PHE A 697 17.69 2.22 12.05
C PHE A 697 17.13 1.16 11.09
N PHE A 698 17.82 0.83 9.98
CA PHE A 698 17.42 -0.22 9.04
C PHE A 698 17.37 -1.62 9.66
N ARG A 699 17.97 -1.82 10.84
CA ARG A 699 17.81 -3.08 11.58
C ARG A 699 16.35 -3.41 11.93
N TYR A 700 15.49 -2.40 12.01
CA TYR A 700 14.06 -2.57 12.26
C TYR A 700 13.24 -2.72 10.97
N LEU A 701 13.82 -2.38 9.84
CA LEU A 701 13.22 -2.55 8.52
C LEU A 701 13.58 -3.92 7.91
N TYR A 702 14.80 -4.42 8.16
CA TYR A 702 15.31 -5.68 7.60
C TYR A 702 15.68 -6.67 8.71
N PRO A 703 14.88 -7.74 8.92
CA PRO A 703 15.13 -8.72 9.99
C PRO A 703 16.51 -9.37 9.95
N GLU A 704 17.01 -9.71 8.76
CA GLU A 704 18.32 -10.31 8.54
C GLU A 704 19.47 -9.38 8.96
N LEU A 705 19.28 -8.09 8.79
CA LEU A 705 20.25 -7.08 9.22
C LEU A 705 20.28 -6.95 10.73
N ASN A 706 19.11 -7.06 11.37
CA ASN A 706 19.01 -7.05 12.83
C ASN A 706 19.68 -8.29 13.46
N GLU A 707 19.48 -9.47 12.87
CA GLU A 707 20.15 -10.70 13.32
C GLU A 707 21.67 -10.58 13.20
N LYS A 708 22.16 -10.06 12.05
CA LYS A 708 23.59 -9.80 11.83
C LYS A 708 24.15 -8.81 12.87
N TYR A 709 23.42 -7.76 13.16
CA TYR A 709 23.80 -6.76 14.17
C TYR A 709 23.82 -7.38 15.57
N LYS A 710 22.78 -8.09 15.98
CA LYS A 710 22.70 -8.77 17.28
C LYS A 710 23.84 -9.77 17.47
N LYS A 711 24.14 -10.57 16.46
CA LYS A 711 25.28 -11.52 16.50
C LYS A 711 26.60 -10.77 16.71
N TYR A 712 26.81 -9.67 15.98
CA TYR A 712 28.00 -8.84 16.12
C TYR A 712 28.12 -8.24 17.54
N GLU A 713 27.06 -7.63 18.04
CA GLU A 713 26.99 -7.02 19.37
C GLU A 713 27.24 -8.05 20.47
N ASN A 714 26.61 -9.23 20.38
CA ASN A 714 26.81 -10.32 21.33
C ASN A 714 28.27 -10.80 21.35
N THR A 715 28.90 -10.96 20.18
CA THR A 715 30.31 -11.34 20.10
C THR A 715 31.20 -10.32 20.80
N TYR A 716 31.03 -9.03 20.57
CA TYR A 716 31.80 -7.99 21.21
C TYR A 716 31.47 -7.85 22.70
N ASN A 717 30.21 -8.12 23.11
CA ASN A 717 29.84 -8.13 24.53
C ASN A 717 30.52 -9.26 25.31
N GLU A 718 30.54 -10.47 24.76
CA GLU A 718 31.27 -11.59 25.40
C GLU A 718 32.77 -11.36 25.40
N THR A 719 33.36 -10.82 24.34
CA THR A 719 34.77 -10.46 24.29
C THR A 719 35.09 -9.36 25.31
N SER A 720 34.24 -8.35 25.47
CA SER A 720 34.39 -7.28 26.48
C SER A 720 34.36 -7.84 27.92
N LYS A 721 33.45 -8.78 28.19
CA LYS A 721 33.41 -9.45 29.51
C LYS A 721 34.68 -10.26 29.77
N CYS A 722 35.16 -11.01 28.77
CA CYS A 722 36.39 -11.80 28.90
C CYS A 722 37.61 -10.94 29.10
N MET A 723 37.79 -9.88 28.32
CA MET A 723 39.02 -9.05 28.36
C MET A 723 39.02 -8.03 29.48
N PHE A 724 37.86 -7.43 29.78
CA PHE A 724 37.77 -6.28 30.69
C PHE A 724 36.83 -6.50 31.87
N GLY A 725 36.26 -7.67 32.06
CA GLY A 725 35.32 -8.00 33.15
C GLY A 725 33.99 -7.19 33.10
N THR A 726 33.72 -6.47 32.01
CA THR A 726 32.55 -5.57 31.93
C THR A 726 31.77 -5.77 30.66
N LYS A 727 30.46 -5.49 30.70
CA LYS A 727 29.62 -5.54 29.52
C LYS A 727 29.96 -4.44 28.52
N LEU A 728 29.88 -4.72 27.22
CA LEU A 728 30.17 -3.78 26.15
C LEU A 728 29.47 -2.41 26.36
N LYS A 729 28.17 -2.41 26.70
CA LYS A 729 27.39 -1.19 26.92
C LYS A 729 28.05 -0.29 28.03
N LYS A 730 28.53 -0.88 29.10
CA LYS A 730 29.22 -0.13 30.17
C LYS A 730 30.59 0.38 29.71
N LEU A 731 31.31 -0.43 28.91
CA LEU A 731 32.62 -0.03 28.38
C LEU A 731 32.49 1.12 27.36
N LEU A 732 31.43 1.13 26.53
CA LEU A 732 31.20 2.20 25.54
C LEU A 732 31.00 3.57 26.20
N VAL A 733 30.31 3.65 27.36
CA VAL A 733 30.01 4.90 28.07
C VAL A 733 31.03 5.27 29.15
N LYS A 734 32.03 4.42 29.41
CA LYS A 734 33.10 4.68 30.40
C LYS A 734 33.90 5.93 29.98
N GLU A 735 34.09 6.90 30.86
CA GLU A 735 34.81 8.14 30.56
C GLU A 735 36.34 7.92 30.48
N ASN A 736 36.93 7.29 31.48
CA ASN A 736 38.36 7.04 31.53
C ASN A 736 38.68 5.60 31.08
N LYS A 737 38.87 5.42 29.77
CA LYS A 737 39.23 4.14 29.15
C LYS A 737 40.76 3.98 29.13
N THR A 738 41.24 2.77 29.42
CA THR A 738 42.64 2.41 29.16
C THR A 738 42.92 2.42 27.63
N LYS A 739 44.22 2.38 27.27
CA LYS A 739 44.60 2.31 25.85
C LYS A 739 43.99 1.09 25.14
N GLU A 740 44.02 -0.07 25.81
CA GLU A 740 43.45 -1.32 25.28
C GLU A 740 41.95 -1.26 25.14
N GLU A 741 41.25 -0.69 26.14
CA GLU A 741 39.80 -0.46 26.06
C GLU A 741 39.44 0.50 24.92
N ASN A 742 40.21 1.56 24.72
CA ASN A 742 40.01 2.50 23.62
C ASN A 742 40.24 1.84 22.25
N ASP A 743 41.29 1.03 22.12
CA ASP A 743 41.57 0.30 20.86
C ASP A 743 40.51 -0.74 20.57
N PHE A 744 39.95 -1.40 21.56
CA PHE A 744 38.84 -2.32 21.45
C PHE A 744 37.54 -1.58 20.97
N VAL A 745 37.22 -0.45 21.60
CA VAL A 745 36.06 0.37 21.24
C VAL A 745 36.21 0.94 19.82
N LYS A 746 37.42 1.39 19.44
CA LYS A 746 37.70 1.82 18.05
C LYS A 746 37.46 0.68 17.04
N LYS A 747 37.93 -0.54 17.35
CA LYS A 747 37.68 -1.70 16.51
C LYS A 747 36.18 -2.05 16.40
N TYR A 748 35.47 -1.98 17.54
CA TYR A 748 34.03 -2.16 17.57
C TYR A 748 33.33 -1.20 16.59
N HIS A 749 33.57 0.09 16.66
CA HIS A 749 32.96 1.09 15.79
C HIS A 749 33.40 0.92 14.32
N LYS A 750 34.67 0.60 14.07
CA LYS A 750 35.22 0.43 12.72
C LYS A 750 34.56 -0.73 11.96
N PHE A 751 34.32 -1.85 12.63
CA PHE A 751 33.78 -3.07 12.02
C PHE A 751 32.28 -3.24 12.21
N LEU A 752 31.62 -2.25 12.82
CA LEU A 752 30.16 -2.26 12.95
C LEU A 752 29.50 -2.50 11.58
N PRO A 753 28.55 -3.47 11.46
CA PRO A 753 27.93 -3.81 10.17
C PRO A 753 26.99 -2.73 9.63
N LEU A 754 26.72 -1.69 10.40
CA LEU A 754 25.80 -0.61 10.12
C LEU A 754 26.49 0.76 10.22
N ILE A 755 25.93 1.77 9.53
CA ILE A 755 26.31 3.18 9.71
C ILE A 755 25.55 3.71 10.93
N ASN A 756 26.27 3.97 12.02
CA ASN A 756 25.70 4.46 13.28
C ASN A 756 26.15 5.90 13.58
N THR A 757 25.98 6.77 12.62
CA THR A 757 26.21 8.21 12.75
C THR A 757 25.04 8.92 13.42
N ASN A 758 25.21 10.20 13.72
CA ASN A 758 24.17 11.08 14.26
C ASN A 758 23.32 11.71 13.14
N CYS A 759 22.94 10.93 12.12
CA CYS A 759 21.92 11.38 11.17
C CYS A 759 20.54 11.40 11.84
N THR A 760 19.63 12.21 11.31
CA THR A 760 18.30 12.45 11.87
C THR A 760 17.58 11.13 12.23
N MET A 761 17.54 10.16 11.32
CA MET A 761 16.84 8.90 11.54
C MET A 761 17.52 7.97 12.56
N ASN A 762 18.85 7.97 12.62
CA ASN A 762 19.55 7.18 13.66
C ASN A 762 19.36 7.78 15.06
N LEU A 763 19.31 9.11 15.18
CA LEU A 763 18.99 9.79 16.43
C LEU A 763 17.57 9.45 16.86
N LEU A 764 16.59 9.63 15.99
CA LEU A 764 15.19 9.28 16.25
C LEU A 764 15.03 7.82 16.71
N CYS A 765 15.68 6.89 16.02
CA CYS A 765 15.65 5.48 16.37
C CYS A 765 16.19 5.21 17.77
N ARG A 766 17.35 5.81 18.10
CA ARG A 766 17.99 5.64 19.43
C ARG A 766 17.21 6.30 20.56
N ASP A 767 16.61 7.45 20.31
CA ASP A 767 15.76 8.13 21.30
C ASP A 767 14.57 7.24 21.68
N ILE A 768 13.88 6.65 20.70
CA ILE A 768 12.78 5.71 20.97
C ILE A 768 13.29 4.40 21.61
N GLU A 769 14.47 3.89 21.21
CA GLU A 769 15.09 2.71 21.87
C GLU A 769 15.44 2.95 23.34
N SER A 770 15.72 4.18 23.73
CA SER A 770 16.08 4.52 25.10
C SER A 770 14.91 4.51 26.07
N ILE A 771 13.67 4.51 25.56
CA ILE A 771 12.44 4.57 26.35
C ILE A 771 12.04 3.16 26.81
N ASP A 772 11.82 3.02 28.13
CA ASP A 772 11.19 1.83 28.69
C ASP A 772 9.67 2.01 28.67
N PHE A 773 8.99 1.34 27.75
CA PHE A 773 7.53 1.44 27.57
C PHE A 773 6.73 0.63 28.60
N ASP A 774 7.35 -0.14 29.50
CA ASP A 774 6.67 -0.98 30.53
C ASP A 774 5.34 -1.57 30.08
N ILE A 775 5.40 -2.41 29.04
CA ILE A 775 4.18 -2.98 28.44
C ILE A 775 3.48 -3.90 29.45
N LYS A 776 2.24 -3.56 29.86
CA LYS A 776 1.46 -4.31 30.85
C LYS A 776 0.78 -5.57 30.28
N TYR A 777 0.58 -5.63 28.99
CA TYR A 777 -0.09 -6.76 28.31
C TYR A 777 0.80 -8.01 28.25
N ASN A 778 0.16 -9.16 28.14
CA ASN A 778 0.78 -10.48 28.04
C ASN A 778 1.61 -10.89 29.28
N LYS A 779 1.35 -10.27 30.43
CA LYS A 779 1.87 -10.63 31.74
C LYS A 779 0.79 -11.35 32.55
N ASN A 780 1.03 -12.60 32.93
CA ASN A 780 0.13 -13.38 33.82
C ASN A 780 -1.32 -13.53 33.35
N CYS A 781 -1.53 -13.68 32.06
CA CYS A 781 -2.86 -13.85 31.47
C CYS A 781 -3.21 -15.32 31.32
N THR A 782 -4.52 -15.64 31.55
CA THR A 782 -5.11 -16.97 31.38
C THR A 782 -6.13 -16.95 30.25
N SER A 783 -6.45 -18.10 29.67
CA SER A 783 -7.56 -18.18 28.71
C SER A 783 -8.89 -18.07 29.47
N MET A 784 -9.75 -17.17 28.97
CA MET A 784 -11.12 -16.97 29.48
C MET A 784 -12.15 -17.78 28.69
N LEU A 785 -11.71 -18.65 27.78
CA LEU A 785 -12.61 -19.49 27.00
C LEU A 785 -13.39 -20.43 27.92
N PRO A 786 -14.70 -20.61 27.70
CA PRO A 786 -15.50 -21.54 28.48
C PRO A 786 -15.14 -22.99 28.13
N TYR A 787 -15.01 -23.84 29.15
CA TYR A 787 -14.80 -25.28 29.01
C TYR A 787 -15.28 -26.00 30.25
N TYR A 788 -15.60 -27.32 30.16
CA TYR A 788 -15.97 -28.13 31.31
C TYR A 788 -14.75 -28.39 32.19
N ASP A 789 -15.00 -28.55 33.50
CA ASP A 789 -13.92 -28.91 34.42
C ASP A 789 -13.30 -30.26 34.03
N LEU A 790 -11.99 -30.25 33.76
CA LEU A 790 -11.24 -31.43 33.33
C LEU A 790 -11.15 -32.52 34.39
N ASN A 791 -11.45 -32.23 35.66
CA ASN A 791 -11.50 -33.22 36.69
C ASN A 791 -12.83 -34.02 36.70
N SER A 792 -13.85 -33.45 36.10
CA SER A 792 -15.18 -34.08 36.03
C SER A 792 -15.60 -34.53 34.63
N TYR A 793 -14.92 -34.06 33.58
CA TYR A 793 -15.22 -34.37 32.19
C TYR A 793 -14.31 -35.51 31.67
N ILE A 794 -14.91 -36.55 31.09
CA ILE A 794 -14.15 -37.70 30.55
C ILE A 794 -13.56 -37.38 29.19
N ILE A 795 -12.24 -37.26 29.12
CA ILE A 795 -11.49 -37.07 27.87
C ILE A 795 -11.24 -38.42 27.20
N ILE A 796 -11.79 -38.66 26.03
CA ILE A 796 -11.59 -39.86 25.21
C ILE A 796 -10.28 -39.75 24.47
N PRO A 797 -9.31 -40.68 24.66
CA PRO A 797 -7.96 -40.57 24.08
C PRO A 797 -7.95 -40.50 22.56
N ASP A 798 -8.79 -41.26 21.86
CA ASP A 798 -8.86 -41.25 20.39
C ASP A 798 -9.35 -39.93 19.83
N ILE A 799 -10.30 -39.29 20.49
CA ILE A 799 -10.77 -37.94 20.12
C ILE A 799 -9.65 -36.90 20.37
N LEU A 800 -8.99 -36.98 21.52
CA LEU A 800 -7.86 -36.08 21.84
C LEU A 800 -6.73 -36.24 20.84
N GLN A 801 -6.47 -37.45 20.32
CA GLN A 801 -5.49 -37.68 19.28
C GLN A 801 -5.89 -36.99 17.97
N LYS A 802 -7.16 -37.01 17.57
CA LYS A 802 -7.65 -36.25 16.39
C LYS A 802 -7.45 -34.76 16.57
N PHE A 803 -7.69 -34.19 17.74
CA PHE A 803 -7.40 -32.78 18.05
C PHE A 803 -5.91 -32.46 17.96
N ARG A 804 -5.04 -33.39 18.39
CA ARG A 804 -3.59 -33.23 18.26
C ARG A 804 -3.15 -33.17 16.79
N ASP A 805 -3.74 -33.99 15.93
CA ASP A 805 -3.42 -34.05 14.51
C ASP A 805 -3.95 -32.79 13.77
N MET A 806 -5.15 -32.30 14.10
CA MET A 806 -5.69 -31.04 13.60
C MET A 806 -4.82 -29.86 14.03
N TYR A 807 -4.40 -29.80 15.28
CA TYR A 807 -3.50 -28.74 15.78
C TYR A 807 -2.14 -28.76 15.08
N ARG A 808 -1.55 -29.93 14.88
CA ARG A 808 -0.30 -30.09 14.11
C ARG A 808 -0.48 -29.62 12.65
N LYS A 809 -1.58 -30.03 12.01
CA LYS A 809 -1.93 -29.57 10.65
C LYS A 809 -2.00 -28.04 10.59
N TYR A 810 -2.71 -27.42 11.53
CA TYR A 810 -2.80 -25.97 11.63
C TYR A 810 -1.44 -25.30 11.81
N CYS A 811 -0.64 -25.75 12.77
CA CYS A 811 0.67 -25.17 13.05
C CYS A 811 1.64 -25.30 11.85
N ASN A 812 1.69 -26.46 11.20
CA ASN A 812 2.55 -26.71 10.06
C ASN A 812 2.16 -25.83 8.85
N LYS A 813 0.86 -25.75 8.54
CA LYS A 813 0.39 -24.91 7.42
C LYS A 813 0.57 -23.43 7.70
N LYS A 814 0.37 -22.97 8.92
CA LYS A 814 0.65 -21.58 9.32
C LYS A 814 2.14 -21.26 9.16
N ALA A 815 3.04 -22.18 9.47
CA ALA A 815 4.47 -22.00 9.29
C ALA A 815 4.85 -21.91 7.80
N ILE A 816 4.29 -22.76 6.93
CA ILE A 816 4.50 -22.72 5.48
C ILE A 816 4.01 -21.40 4.90
N THR A 817 2.81 -20.96 5.28
CA THR A 817 2.25 -19.67 4.84
C THR A 817 3.15 -18.49 5.26
N LEU A 818 3.67 -18.53 6.49
CA LEU A 818 4.58 -17.50 6.99
C LEU A 818 5.92 -17.50 6.24
N ILE A 819 6.49 -18.66 5.95
CA ILE A 819 7.73 -18.81 5.18
C ILE A 819 7.54 -18.27 3.77
N ASN A 820 6.46 -18.64 3.09
CA ASN A 820 6.15 -18.13 1.75
C ASN A 820 5.94 -16.60 1.75
N SER A 821 5.43 -16.04 2.85
CA SER A 821 5.29 -14.59 3.01
C SER A 821 6.61 -13.85 3.21
N ILE A 822 7.56 -14.46 3.91
CA ILE A 822 8.89 -13.86 4.15
C ILE A 822 9.73 -13.80 2.88
N TYR A 823 9.56 -14.75 1.98
CA TYR A 823 10.29 -14.83 0.70
C TYR A 823 9.63 -14.01 -0.43
N SER A 824 8.45 -13.45 -0.22
CA SER A 824 7.86 -12.49 -1.15
C SER A 824 8.24 -11.07 -0.68
N ASP A 825 9.04 -10.37 -1.46
CA ASP A 825 9.42 -8.94 -1.24
C ASP A 825 8.22 -7.97 -1.40
N VAL A 826 7.03 -8.38 -0.94
CA VAL A 826 5.81 -7.61 -1.12
C VAL A 826 5.50 -6.85 0.17
N ASP A 827 5.91 -5.59 0.20
CA ASP A 827 5.49 -4.58 1.19
C ASP A 827 4.08 -4.02 0.87
N ASP A 828 3.28 -4.70 0.06
CA ASP A 828 1.97 -4.22 -0.39
C ASP A 828 0.83 -4.60 0.57
N GLU A 829 -0.13 -3.69 0.73
CA GLU A 829 -1.39 -3.94 1.46
C GLU A 829 -2.16 -5.14 0.87
N ASP A 830 -2.05 -5.37 -0.43
CA ASP A 830 -2.58 -6.55 -1.14
C ASP A 830 -2.09 -7.89 -0.57
N PHE A 831 -0.91 -7.91 0.04
CA PHE A 831 -0.35 -9.12 0.61
C PHE A 831 -1.05 -9.57 1.91
N LYS A 832 -1.63 -8.68 2.68
CA LYS A 832 -2.42 -9.03 3.88
C LYS A 832 -3.67 -9.80 3.49
N ASP A 833 -4.32 -9.42 2.40
CA ASP A 833 -5.54 -10.07 1.90
C ASP A 833 -5.26 -11.48 1.35
N ILE A 834 -4.16 -11.66 0.63
CA ILE A 834 -3.69 -12.98 0.18
C ILE A 834 -3.45 -13.93 1.36
N ARG A 835 -2.90 -13.42 2.45
CA ARG A 835 -2.60 -14.18 3.67
C ARG A 835 -3.87 -14.71 4.35
N PHE A 836 -4.95 -13.94 4.37
CA PHE A 836 -6.23 -14.33 4.95
C PHE A 836 -6.91 -15.46 4.16
N GLY A 837 -6.92 -15.40 2.84
CA GLY A 837 -7.52 -16.43 1.99
C GLY A 837 -6.97 -17.83 2.25
N TYR A 838 -5.67 -17.97 2.47
CA TYR A 838 -5.06 -19.28 2.77
C TYR A 838 -5.45 -19.86 4.13
N LEU A 839 -5.48 -19.01 5.15
CA LEU A 839 -5.87 -19.42 6.49
C LEU A 839 -7.34 -19.82 6.55
N ASP A 840 -8.22 -19.17 5.80
CA ASP A 840 -9.63 -19.45 5.75
C ASP A 840 -9.92 -20.87 5.22
N ILE A 841 -9.19 -21.32 4.22
CA ILE A 841 -9.35 -22.67 3.67
C ILE A 841 -8.92 -23.76 4.67
N ILE A 842 -7.77 -23.55 5.33
CA ILE A 842 -7.31 -24.48 6.38
C ILE A 842 -8.30 -24.52 7.54
N LYS A 843 -8.82 -23.37 7.92
CA LYS A 843 -9.87 -23.21 8.92
C LYS A 843 -11.11 -24.03 8.56
N GLU A 844 -11.63 -23.86 7.34
CA GLU A 844 -12.81 -24.59 6.88
C GLU A 844 -12.59 -26.12 6.85
N GLU A 845 -11.40 -26.60 6.43
CA GLU A 845 -11.09 -28.04 6.49
C GLU A 845 -11.11 -28.58 7.92
N ILE A 846 -10.48 -27.88 8.85
CA ILE A 846 -10.45 -28.30 10.25
C ILE A 846 -11.85 -28.20 10.88
N GLN A 847 -12.63 -27.18 10.56
CA GLN A 847 -14.01 -27.05 11.02
C GLN A 847 -14.87 -28.23 10.54
N ASN A 848 -14.71 -28.66 9.29
CA ASN A 848 -15.41 -29.82 8.77
C ASN A 848 -14.98 -31.13 9.49
N ASP A 849 -13.67 -31.26 9.80
CA ASP A 849 -13.18 -32.40 10.58
C ASP A 849 -13.74 -32.40 12.02
N LEU A 850 -13.88 -31.23 12.65
CA LEU A 850 -14.48 -31.05 13.97
C LEU A 850 -15.98 -31.40 13.98
N MET A 851 -16.72 -30.92 12.99
CA MET A 851 -18.15 -31.23 12.85
C MET A 851 -18.42 -32.74 12.73
N ALA A 852 -17.50 -33.49 12.11
CA ALA A 852 -17.60 -34.94 12.00
C ALA A 852 -17.42 -35.67 13.36
N LEU A 853 -17.02 -34.96 14.42
CA LEU A 853 -16.94 -35.49 15.79
C LEU A 853 -18.24 -35.31 16.58
N GLU A 854 -19.19 -34.55 16.04
CA GLU A 854 -20.50 -34.28 16.66
C GLU A 854 -20.41 -33.74 18.10
N LEU A 855 -19.35 -32.97 18.40
CA LEU A 855 -19.13 -32.36 19.72
C LEU A 855 -19.79 -30.97 19.77
N THR A 856 -20.31 -30.61 20.92
CA THR A 856 -20.73 -29.23 21.21
C THR A 856 -19.54 -28.30 21.27
N THR A 857 -19.74 -26.99 21.15
CA THR A 857 -18.68 -25.99 21.28
C THR A 857 -17.93 -26.10 22.61
N MET A 858 -18.68 -26.30 23.71
CA MET A 858 -18.11 -26.48 25.05
C MET A 858 -17.23 -27.76 25.16
N GLU A 859 -17.66 -28.86 24.60
CA GLU A 859 -16.88 -30.11 24.57
C GLU A 859 -15.62 -29.91 23.70
N THR A 860 -15.75 -29.27 22.54
CA THR A 860 -14.62 -28.95 21.65
C THR A 860 -13.58 -28.08 22.36
N LEU A 861 -14.00 -27.03 23.06
CA LEU A 861 -13.13 -26.19 23.87
C LEU A 861 -12.49 -26.94 25.02
N THR A 862 -13.21 -27.91 25.62
CA THR A 862 -12.68 -28.78 26.67
C THR A 862 -11.56 -29.67 26.14
N TYR A 863 -11.73 -30.29 24.97
CA TYR A 863 -10.66 -31.06 24.33
C TYR A 863 -9.46 -30.18 23.96
N ILE A 864 -9.68 -28.94 23.48
CA ILE A 864 -8.59 -27.98 23.20
C ILE A 864 -7.86 -27.59 24.49
N LYS A 865 -8.60 -27.42 25.61
CA LYS A 865 -8.00 -27.18 26.92
C LYS A 865 -7.17 -28.34 27.39
N ALA A 866 -7.68 -29.58 27.28
CA ALA A 866 -6.95 -30.80 27.62
C ALA A 866 -5.69 -30.94 26.74
N LEU A 867 -5.80 -30.66 25.44
CA LEU A 867 -4.66 -30.65 24.51
C LEU A 867 -3.60 -29.63 24.90
N SER A 868 -4.02 -28.43 25.35
CA SER A 868 -3.12 -27.37 25.75
C SER A 868 -2.17 -27.75 26.89
N GLN A 869 -2.60 -28.64 27.78
CA GLN A 869 -1.79 -29.16 28.88
C GLN A 869 -0.61 -30.05 28.42
N SER A 870 -0.68 -30.57 27.19
CA SER A 870 0.39 -31.37 26.57
C SER A 870 1.51 -30.50 25.94
N TYR A 871 1.42 -29.19 25.97
CA TYR A 871 2.36 -28.26 25.35
C TYR A 871 2.87 -27.21 26.36
N THR A 872 4.16 -27.00 26.41
CA THR A 872 4.79 -25.91 27.21
C THR A 872 4.36 -24.53 26.73
N LYS A 873 4.10 -24.39 25.43
CA LYS A 873 3.57 -23.16 24.79
C LYS A 873 2.49 -23.56 23.79
N PHE A 874 1.23 -23.49 24.20
CA PHE A 874 0.09 -23.73 23.31
C PHE A 874 -0.28 -22.45 22.55
N ASN A 875 -0.55 -22.60 21.25
CA ASN A 875 -0.99 -21.47 20.42
C ASN A 875 -2.52 -21.37 20.44
N TRP A 876 -3.07 -20.52 21.32
CA TRP A 876 -4.49 -20.27 21.43
C TRP A 876 -5.12 -19.63 20.18
N ASP A 877 -4.32 -19.11 19.22
CA ASP A 877 -4.85 -18.70 17.91
C ASP A 877 -5.60 -19.86 17.23
N PHE A 878 -5.23 -21.12 17.51
CA PHE A 878 -5.92 -22.29 16.98
C PHE A 878 -7.40 -22.30 17.36
N ALA A 879 -7.72 -22.20 18.64
CA ALA A 879 -9.10 -22.16 19.10
C ALA A 879 -9.89 -20.99 18.47
N TRP A 880 -9.35 -19.79 18.56
CA TRP A 880 -9.99 -18.58 18.07
C TRP A 880 -10.15 -18.54 16.54
N GLN A 881 -9.18 -19.04 15.80
CA GLN A 881 -9.28 -19.07 14.33
C GLN A 881 -10.24 -20.15 13.83
N ILE A 882 -10.35 -21.27 14.53
CA ILE A 882 -11.21 -22.39 14.11
C ILE A 882 -12.65 -22.23 14.59
N LEU A 883 -12.86 -21.75 15.82
CA LEU A 883 -14.19 -21.68 16.49
C LEU A 883 -14.60 -20.23 16.76
N GLY A 884 -14.01 -19.24 16.08
CA GLY A 884 -14.17 -17.84 16.48
C GLY A 884 -15.60 -17.38 16.65
N ASP A 885 -16.48 -17.67 15.69
CA ASP A 885 -17.89 -17.31 15.78
C ASP A 885 -18.62 -18.10 16.90
N ASP A 886 -18.34 -19.40 17.03
CA ASP A 886 -18.92 -20.26 18.09
C ASP A 886 -18.42 -19.80 19.47
N ILE A 887 -17.16 -19.39 19.59
CA ILE A 887 -16.62 -18.80 20.83
C ILE A 887 -17.35 -17.50 21.14
N LEU A 888 -17.54 -16.63 20.16
CA LEU A 888 -18.25 -15.37 20.34
C LEU A 888 -19.72 -15.63 20.79
N ASP A 889 -20.37 -16.64 20.24
CA ASP A 889 -21.74 -17.03 20.66
C ASP A 889 -21.80 -17.54 22.12
N CYS A 890 -20.74 -18.21 22.60
CA CYS A 890 -20.61 -18.66 23.98
C CYS A 890 -20.23 -17.56 24.99
N ILE A 891 -19.72 -16.41 24.54
CA ILE A 891 -19.34 -15.30 25.42
C ILE A 891 -20.63 -14.64 25.95
N GLU A 892 -20.77 -14.59 27.29
CA GLU A 892 -21.81 -13.81 27.91
C GLU A 892 -21.67 -12.34 27.53
N GLN A 893 -22.77 -11.74 27.06
CA GLN A 893 -22.78 -10.32 26.76
C GLN A 893 -22.89 -9.52 28.05
N LYS A 894 -21.88 -8.67 28.29
CA LYS A 894 -21.90 -7.66 29.34
C LYS A 894 -22.11 -6.30 28.75
N GLN A 895 -22.44 -5.33 29.59
CA GLN A 895 -22.52 -3.94 29.16
C GLN A 895 -21.19 -3.53 28.51
N THR A 896 -21.27 -3.06 27.28
CA THR A 896 -20.12 -2.66 26.48
C THR A 896 -19.92 -1.17 26.60
N TYR A 897 -18.67 -0.77 26.73
CA TYR A 897 -18.24 0.62 26.70
C TYR A 897 -17.35 0.78 25.49
N VAL A 898 -17.61 1.82 24.69
CA VAL A 898 -16.76 2.17 23.54
C VAL A 898 -16.31 3.60 23.68
N PRO A 899 -15.09 3.92 23.21
CA PRO A 899 -14.62 5.29 23.20
C PRO A 899 -15.33 6.06 22.08
N ILE A 900 -16.10 7.08 22.49
CA ILE A 900 -16.80 8.00 21.61
C ILE A 900 -16.17 9.38 21.76
N GLU A 901 -15.94 10.06 20.64
CA GLU A 901 -15.39 11.41 20.62
C GLU A 901 -16.41 12.39 21.27
N CYS A 902 -15.95 13.17 22.26
CA CYS A 902 -16.76 14.18 22.95
C CYS A 902 -15.86 15.26 23.57
N GLU A 903 -16.41 16.46 23.76
CA GLU A 903 -15.64 17.63 24.23
C GLU A 903 -15.11 17.50 25.66
N ASP A 904 -15.78 16.73 26.52
CA ASP A 904 -15.43 16.50 27.93
C ASP A 904 -14.66 15.20 28.16
N GLY A 905 -14.13 14.58 27.11
CA GLY A 905 -13.38 13.32 27.14
C GLY A 905 -11.89 13.47 27.46
N GLU A 906 -11.21 12.34 27.63
CA GLU A 906 -9.74 12.30 27.73
C GLU A 906 -9.10 12.51 26.35
N GLU A 907 -8.06 13.35 26.31
CA GLU A 907 -7.36 13.66 25.07
C GLU A 907 -6.46 12.52 24.61
N PHE A 908 -6.62 12.16 23.33
CA PHE A 908 -5.84 11.13 22.67
C PHE A 908 -5.59 11.51 21.20
N LEU A 909 -4.35 11.79 20.85
CA LEU A 909 -3.93 12.34 19.53
C LEU A 909 -4.76 13.56 19.08
N GLY A 910 -4.90 14.56 19.98
CA GLY A 910 -5.59 15.81 19.69
C GLY A 910 -7.11 15.73 19.65
N ARG A 911 -7.70 14.56 19.96
CA ARG A 911 -9.15 14.34 20.09
C ARG A 911 -9.48 13.88 21.49
N LYS A 912 -10.67 14.18 21.93
CA LYS A 912 -11.14 13.81 23.26
C LYS A 912 -12.16 12.67 23.18
N TYR A 913 -11.95 11.63 23.98
CA TYR A 913 -12.77 10.43 24.00
C TYR A 913 -13.28 10.14 25.40
N LYS A 914 -14.51 9.67 25.47
CA LYS A 914 -15.12 9.15 26.69
C LYS A 914 -15.68 7.77 26.45
N LEU A 915 -15.55 6.88 27.43
CA LEU A 915 -16.18 5.57 27.38
C LEU A 915 -17.67 5.74 27.59
N MET A 916 -18.45 5.45 26.56
CA MET A 916 -19.90 5.50 26.62
C MET A 916 -20.47 4.09 26.63
N PRO A 917 -21.46 3.80 27.52
CA PRO A 917 -22.16 2.51 27.50
C PRO A 917 -23.03 2.41 26.27
N ILE A 918 -22.93 1.28 25.56
CA ILE A 918 -23.84 0.94 24.46
C ILE A 918 -24.79 -0.13 24.97
N SER A 919 -26.10 0.15 25.00
CA SER A 919 -27.13 -0.82 25.37
C SER A 919 -27.62 -1.61 24.17
N ARG A 920 -28.01 -2.88 24.40
CA ARG A 920 -28.56 -3.76 23.37
C ARG A 920 -30.02 -3.41 22.99
N GLU A 921 -30.69 -2.63 23.78
CA GLU A 921 -32.09 -2.29 23.57
C GLU A 921 -32.35 -1.44 22.32
N THR A 922 -31.27 -0.88 21.72
CA THR A 922 -31.30 -0.20 20.43
C THR A 922 -31.19 -1.15 19.23
N GLN A 923 -31.16 -2.47 19.41
CA GLN A 923 -30.95 -3.46 18.35
C GLN A 923 -32.21 -3.92 17.60
N SER A 924 -33.40 -3.54 17.99
CA SER A 924 -34.66 -4.01 17.38
C SER A 924 -35.53 -2.88 16.87
N PHE A 925 -34.97 -2.08 15.95
CA PHE A 925 -35.77 -1.17 15.16
C PHE A 925 -35.95 -1.75 13.76
N LEU A 926 -37.16 -2.13 13.41
CA LEU A 926 -37.58 -2.28 12.03
C LEU A 926 -38.21 -0.96 11.58
N ILE A 927 -37.73 -0.38 10.51
CA ILE A 927 -38.42 0.74 9.88
C ILE A 927 -39.41 0.12 8.90
N ASN A 928 -40.73 0.36 9.06
CA ASN A 928 -41.71 -0.07 8.11
C ASN A 928 -41.64 0.74 6.80
N GLU A 929 -42.37 0.32 5.79
CA GLU A 929 -42.43 0.98 4.47
C GLU A 929 -42.89 2.46 4.55
N ASP A 930 -43.48 2.87 5.65
CA ASP A 930 -43.97 4.22 5.93
C ASP A 930 -42.97 5.09 6.73
N GLY A 931 -41.78 4.54 7.07
CA GLY A 931 -40.74 5.26 7.79
C GLY A 931 -40.91 5.30 9.31
N GLU A 932 -41.83 4.50 9.88
CA GLU A 932 -42.05 4.40 11.31
C GLU A 932 -41.18 3.30 11.95
N ILE A 933 -40.65 3.59 13.16
CA ILE A 933 -39.80 2.68 13.92
C ILE A 933 -40.70 1.67 14.64
N ILE A 934 -40.60 0.40 14.30
CA ILE A 934 -41.26 -0.69 15.02
C ILE A 934 -40.27 -1.32 16.02
N TYR A 935 -40.68 -1.35 17.30
CA TYR A 935 -39.95 -2.06 18.36
C TYR A 935 -40.39 -3.53 18.36
N GLU A 936 -39.48 -4.48 18.26
CA GLU A 936 -39.74 -5.88 18.58
C GLU A 936 -39.57 -6.15 20.06
#